data_7934625c4778f4f52473238b61daeb9f
#
_entry.id   7934625c4778f4f52473238b61daeb9f
#
_cell.length_a   1.000
_cell.length_b   1.000
_cell.length_c   1.000
_cell.angle_alpha   90.00
_cell.angle_beta   90.00
_cell.angle_gamma   90.00
#
_symmetry.space_group_name_H-M   'P 1'
#
loop_
_entity.id
_entity.type
_entity.pdbx_description
1 polymer ?
#
loop_
_entity_poly.entity_id
_entity_poly.type
_entity_poly.pdbx_seq_one_letter_code
_entity_poly.pdbx_strand_id
1 'polypeptide(L)'
;MASELLRLLEFDRIRELLAARCQYSVASERAREIAPTADRDQVAYLLRVTREAARLLNERPSFTIGGFRDIRSVVQAAQRGNILAPADVRTVLDTLEAAASLRRQFMADERWSERYPALAEFVLAMVDLPGLRADLARSIGPRGEVLDTASPELAAIRRSLKEAHERLLERLRRLLAERQEAIQDAYVTIRDGRYVIPVRADRRQAVPGITHDVSGSGQTLFVEPFEVLELNNRWRELQAAETREIERILRVLTQRIADAADELLQIVEAGAALDLALAKARLAYDLDAVEPELLEPSGPTVPEGHPFLRVRLRAARHPLLDRRTAVPIDVELGERFRILVITGPNTGGKTVALKTVGLLALMAQAGLFIPAAPGSGLSVFPAIFVDIGDEQSIEQNLSTFSSHMRRIVATLQQADASSLVLLDEIAAGTDPQEGAALARAILERLLEIGALGIVTTHYPELKVFATGTPGLENASVEFDPITLSPTYRLLVGLPGRSHALEVARRLGLPEDVIARARELLGSGAPQLDRLIAEMHRRLEEAESLTAAAERSRREAEQLRAAAERLLAEAERERREARQEVLRELEAELARARELARKIERAARSPAYPPIEVTQDSLRALEEVKRRVQSSGRQSRQERVPEIAVGDRVELTALGLEGDVVAIHPESEEVEVRIGQFRVRQPQTSVRRIGPRREEVSQTFAPPVSVTTIPRVEPEIHLRGLHVEEALDRLDRYLDRAVRAGLPWVRVVHGKGTGTLRQAIHAFLRDHPLVKSWELAGPHEGGLGVTVVYLEV
;
A
#
# COMPACT_ATOMS: atom_id res chain seq x y z
N MET A 1 -26.90 7.05 20.50
CA MET A 1 -26.27 5.72 20.42
C MET A 1 -25.32 5.57 19.21
N ALA A 2 -25.78 5.72 17.96
CA ALA A 2 -24.85 5.53 16.82
C ALA A 2 -23.64 6.48 16.82
N SER A 3 -23.83 7.78 17.09
CA SER A 3 -22.74 8.77 17.16
C SER A 3 -21.75 8.52 18.30
N GLU A 4 -22.23 8.04 19.44
CA GLU A 4 -21.40 7.70 20.60
C GLU A 4 -20.56 6.45 20.35
N LEU A 5 -21.14 5.41 19.74
CA LEU A 5 -20.43 4.22 19.30
C LEU A 5 -19.24 4.55 18.40
N LEU A 6 -19.47 5.38 17.39
CA LEU A 6 -18.42 5.77 16.43
C LEU A 6 -17.28 6.52 17.12
N ARG A 7 -17.59 7.37 18.10
CA ARG A 7 -16.60 8.11 18.88
C ARG A 7 -15.82 7.19 19.82
N LEU A 8 -16.49 6.28 20.56
CA LEU A 8 -15.84 5.37 21.51
C LEU A 8 -14.87 4.42 20.82
N LEU A 9 -15.20 3.95 19.62
CA LEU A 9 -14.33 3.14 18.77
C LEU A 9 -13.41 3.96 17.85
N GLU A 10 -13.38 5.29 17.98
CA GLU A 10 -12.51 6.20 17.23
C GLU A 10 -12.69 6.14 15.70
N PHE A 11 -13.88 5.75 15.22
CA PHE A 11 -14.18 5.68 13.78
C PHE A 11 -14.15 7.07 13.11
N ASP A 12 -14.42 8.14 13.86
CA ASP A 12 -14.32 9.51 13.36
C ASP A 12 -12.87 9.85 12.92
N ARG A 13 -11.85 9.27 13.60
CA ARG A 13 -10.45 9.42 13.18
C ARG A 13 -10.16 8.70 11.87
N ILE A 14 -10.80 7.55 11.63
CA ILE A 14 -10.71 6.84 10.33
C ILE A 14 -11.34 7.68 9.23
N ARG A 15 -12.46 8.34 9.48
CA ARG A 15 -13.10 9.28 8.55
C ARG A 15 -12.15 10.42 8.16
N GLU A 16 -11.44 11.01 9.12
CA GLU A 16 -10.46 12.07 8.83
C GLU A 16 -9.25 11.54 8.05
N LEU A 17 -8.75 10.35 8.39
CA LEU A 17 -7.69 9.71 7.59
C LEU A 17 -8.14 9.46 6.15
N LEU A 18 -9.39 9.02 5.95
CA LEU A 18 -9.95 8.81 4.62
C LEU A 18 -10.12 10.11 3.87
N ALA A 19 -10.68 11.15 4.52
CA ALA A 19 -10.86 12.47 3.95
C ALA A 19 -9.55 13.11 3.48
N ALA A 20 -8.47 12.88 4.22
CA ALA A 20 -7.12 13.32 3.84
C ALA A 20 -6.56 12.60 2.60
N ARG A 21 -7.15 11.48 2.17
CA ARG A 21 -6.77 10.73 0.97
C ARG A 21 -7.60 11.09 -0.26
N CYS A 22 -8.68 11.85 -0.09
CA CYS A 22 -9.46 12.40 -1.19
C CYS A 22 -8.69 13.54 -1.89
N GLN A 23 -8.82 13.61 -3.18
CA GLN A 23 -8.24 14.68 -4.01
C GLN A 23 -9.28 15.75 -4.36
N TYR A 24 -10.55 15.41 -4.21
CA TYR A 24 -11.68 16.26 -4.49
C TYR A 24 -12.39 16.66 -3.19
N SER A 25 -12.66 17.97 -3.01
CA SER A 25 -13.24 18.50 -1.77
C SER A 25 -14.59 17.84 -1.43
N VAL A 26 -15.45 17.64 -2.43
CA VAL A 26 -16.77 16.99 -2.24
C VAL A 26 -16.61 15.55 -1.77
N ALA A 27 -15.62 14.81 -2.30
CA ALA A 27 -15.31 13.46 -1.83
C ALA A 27 -14.79 13.47 -0.38
N SER A 28 -13.99 14.49 -0.02
CA SER A 28 -13.50 14.67 1.35
C SER A 28 -14.63 14.95 2.35
N GLU A 29 -15.64 15.75 1.97
CA GLU A 29 -16.85 15.93 2.77
C GLU A 29 -17.58 14.60 2.98
N ARG A 30 -17.81 13.85 1.89
CA ARG A 30 -18.44 12.53 1.97
C ARG A 30 -17.67 11.53 2.81
N ALA A 31 -16.33 11.57 2.74
CA ALA A 31 -15.49 10.69 3.53
C ALA A 31 -15.69 10.89 5.05
N ARG A 32 -15.98 12.13 5.49
CA ARG A 32 -16.32 12.42 6.87
C ARG A 32 -17.71 11.93 7.29
N GLU A 33 -18.57 11.68 6.33
CA GLU A 33 -19.96 11.28 6.55
C GLU A 33 -20.20 9.78 6.36
N ILE A 34 -19.19 9.01 5.87
CA ILE A 34 -19.38 7.56 5.70
C ILE A 34 -19.84 6.93 7.01
N ALA A 35 -20.77 5.98 6.90
CA ALA A 35 -21.28 5.24 8.03
C ALA A 35 -21.24 3.74 7.77
N PRO A 36 -20.99 2.92 8.80
CA PRO A 36 -21.16 1.48 8.69
C PRO A 36 -22.62 1.14 8.44
N THR A 37 -22.88 0.12 7.62
CA THR A 37 -24.23 -0.39 7.35
C THR A 37 -24.36 -1.82 7.86
N ALA A 38 -25.58 -2.17 8.28
CA ALA A 38 -25.94 -3.52 8.69
C ALA A 38 -26.48 -4.37 7.51
N ASP A 39 -26.65 -3.79 6.34
CA ASP A 39 -27.06 -4.49 5.14
C ASP A 39 -25.86 -5.19 4.50
N ARG A 40 -25.90 -6.51 4.49
CA ARG A 40 -24.81 -7.36 3.98
C ARG A 40 -24.52 -7.15 2.49
N ASP A 41 -25.58 -7.01 1.69
CA ASP A 41 -25.43 -6.83 0.25
C ASP A 41 -24.81 -5.46 -0.05
N GLN A 42 -25.19 -4.46 0.71
CA GLN A 42 -24.58 -3.13 0.65
C GLN A 42 -23.10 -3.17 1.09
N VAL A 43 -22.76 -3.88 2.18
CA VAL A 43 -21.36 -4.07 2.60
C VAL A 43 -20.55 -4.75 1.50
N ALA A 44 -21.08 -5.83 0.92
CA ALA A 44 -20.43 -6.55 -0.17
C ALA A 44 -20.20 -5.66 -1.40
N TYR A 45 -21.18 -4.82 -1.75
CA TYR A 45 -21.05 -3.82 -2.81
C TYR A 45 -19.95 -2.81 -2.49
N LEU A 46 -19.94 -2.22 -1.30
CA LEU A 46 -18.95 -1.22 -0.88
C LEU A 46 -17.52 -1.80 -0.86
N LEU A 47 -17.34 -3.04 -0.40
CA LEU A 47 -16.04 -3.73 -0.43
C LEU A 47 -15.60 -4.02 -1.87
N ARG A 48 -16.54 -4.43 -2.75
CA ARG A 48 -16.26 -4.61 -4.18
C ARG A 48 -15.77 -3.32 -4.85
N VAL A 49 -16.43 -2.18 -4.57
CA VAL A 49 -15.99 -0.86 -5.05
C VAL A 49 -14.56 -0.56 -4.62
N THR A 50 -14.23 -0.82 -3.35
CA THR A 50 -12.87 -0.61 -2.83
C THR A 50 -11.86 -1.57 -3.47
N ARG A 51 -12.22 -2.83 -3.68
CA ARG A 51 -11.39 -3.83 -4.38
C ARG A 51 -11.08 -3.42 -5.80
N GLU A 52 -12.08 -2.97 -6.55
CA GLU A 52 -11.89 -2.51 -7.94
C GLU A 52 -11.01 -1.27 -7.99
N ALA A 53 -11.19 -0.32 -7.06
CA ALA A 53 -10.34 0.87 -6.95
C ALA A 53 -8.89 0.50 -6.60
N ALA A 54 -8.68 -0.46 -5.68
CA ALA A 54 -7.35 -0.96 -5.33
C ALA A 54 -6.69 -1.66 -6.53
N ARG A 55 -7.45 -2.48 -7.27
CA ARG A 55 -6.97 -3.11 -8.50
C ARG A 55 -6.59 -2.09 -9.56
N LEU A 56 -7.42 -1.05 -9.76
CA LEU A 56 -7.16 0.02 -10.71
C LEU A 56 -5.85 0.76 -10.37
N LEU A 57 -5.64 1.10 -9.09
CA LEU A 57 -4.41 1.77 -8.64
C LEU A 57 -3.17 0.86 -8.73
N ASN A 58 -3.31 -0.45 -8.57
CA ASN A 58 -2.22 -1.41 -8.81
C ASN A 58 -1.82 -1.46 -10.28
N GLU A 59 -2.80 -1.50 -11.19
CA GLU A 59 -2.56 -1.56 -12.62
C GLU A 59 -2.10 -0.20 -13.20
N ARG A 60 -2.56 0.91 -12.59
CA ARG A 60 -2.27 2.30 -13.01
C ARG A 60 -1.95 3.17 -11.77
N PRO A 61 -0.75 3.11 -11.21
CA PRO A 61 -0.39 3.84 -9.98
C PRO A 61 -0.52 5.36 -10.07
N SER A 62 -0.39 5.92 -11.27
CA SER A 62 -0.53 7.37 -11.53
C SER A 62 -1.98 7.81 -11.78
N PHE A 63 -2.95 6.91 -11.67
CA PHE A 63 -4.35 7.25 -11.92
C PHE A 63 -4.89 8.24 -10.89
N THR A 64 -5.52 9.32 -11.39
CA THR A 64 -6.06 10.41 -10.58
C THR A 64 -7.29 10.98 -11.25
N ILE A 65 -8.21 11.52 -10.45
CA ILE A 65 -9.38 12.26 -10.94
C ILE A 65 -9.08 13.76 -11.16
N GLY A 66 -7.81 14.16 -11.21
CA GLY A 66 -7.40 15.57 -11.19
C GLY A 66 -8.22 16.48 -12.13
N GLY A 67 -8.41 17.73 -11.70
CA GLY A 67 -9.17 18.74 -12.44
C GLY A 67 -10.61 18.96 -11.99
N PHE A 68 -11.21 18.07 -11.19
CA PHE A 68 -12.53 18.31 -10.62
C PHE A 68 -12.51 19.47 -9.62
N ARG A 69 -13.50 20.36 -9.72
CA ARG A 69 -13.73 21.48 -8.82
C ARG A 69 -15.12 21.39 -8.22
N ASP A 70 -15.28 21.88 -7.00
CA ASP A 70 -16.62 21.98 -6.40
C ASP A 70 -17.38 23.14 -7.07
N ILE A 71 -18.31 22.79 -7.93
CA ILE A 71 -19.15 23.72 -8.69
C ILE A 71 -20.57 23.81 -8.15
N ARG A 72 -20.88 23.17 -7.02
CA ARG A 72 -22.25 23.15 -6.47
C ARG A 72 -22.80 24.55 -6.22
N SER A 73 -22.01 25.41 -5.58
CA SER A 73 -22.41 26.81 -5.31
C SER A 73 -22.53 27.65 -6.58
N VAL A 74 -21.67 27.41 -7.57
CA VAL A 74 -21.68 28.08 -8.88
C VAL A 74 -22.94 27.71 -9.64
N VAL A 75 -23.27 26.42 -9.73
CA VAL A 75 -24.50 25.93 -10.39
C VAL A 75 -25.75 26.47 -9.72
N GLN A 76 -25.80 26.47 -8.37
CA GLN A 76 -26.91 27.07 -7.62
C GLN A 76 -27.05 28.58 -7.87
N ALA A 77 -25.93 29.32 -7.97
CA ALA A 77 -25.98 30.74 -8.30
C ALA A 77 -26.54 30.98 -9.69
N ALA A 78 -26.16 30.13 -10.68
CA ALA A 78 -26.71 30.19 -12.03
C ALA A 78 -28.22 29.89 -12.06
N GLN A 79 -28.69 28.88 -11.33
CA GLN A 79 -30.14 28.56 -11.21
C GLN A 79 -30.96 29.69 -10.59
N ARG A 80 -30.34 30.47 -9.70
CA ARG A 80 -30.96 31.68 -9.11
C ARG A 80 -30.98 32.90 -10.04
N GLY A 81 -30.39 32.77 -11.24
CA GLY A 81 -30.30 33.83 -12.22
C GLY A 81 -29.19 34.87 -11.97
N ASN A 82 -28.25 34.59 -11.04
CA ASN A 82 -27.08 35.41 -10.81
C ASN A 82 -26.08 35.23 -11.97
N ILE A 83 -25.66 36.30 -12.60
CA ILE A 83 -24.63 36.26 -13.65
C ILE A 83 -23.33 35.80 -13.03
N LEU A 84 -22.77 34.70 -13.53
CA LEU A 84 -21.51 34.13 -13.05
C LEU A 84 -20.31 34.96 -13.46
N ALA A 85 -19.32 35.06 -12.57
CA ALA A 85 -18.04 35.64 -12.93
C ALA A 85 -17.29 34.73 -13.92
N PRO A 86 -16.42 35.27 -14.77
CA PRO A 86 -15.64 34.46 -15.72
C PRO A 86 -14.83 33.34 -15.08
N ALA A 87 -14.32 33.55 -13.86
CA ALA A 87 -13.59 32.54 -13.07
C ALA A 87 -14.50 31.37 -12.66
N ASP A 88 -15.75 31.65 -12.28
CA ASP A 88 -16.73 30.61 -11.92
C ASP A 88 -17.08 29.76 -13.14
N VAL A 89 -17.30 30.40 -14.29
CA VAL A 89 -17.53 29.68 -15.57
C VAL A 89 -16.33 28.79 -15.91
N ARG A 90 -15.10 29.25 -15.66
CA ARG A 90 -13.90 28.46 -15.83
C ARG A 90 -13.88 27.22 -14.93
N THR A 91 -14.29 27.32 -13.68
CA THR A 91 -14.34 26.15 -12.78
C THR A 91 -15.31 25.06 -13.26
N VAL A 92 -16.44 25.48 -13.87
CA VAL A 92 -17.38 24.56 -14.52
C VAL A 92 -16.72 23.87 -15.72
N LEU A 93 -16.02 24.65 -16.55
CA LEU A 93 -15.30 24.09 -17.71
C LEU A 93 -14.20 23.10 -17.27
N ASP A 94 -13.42 23.43 -16.28
CA ASP A 94 -12.36 22.52 -15.73
C ASP A 94 -12.98 21.19 -15.32
N THR A 95 -14.11 21.20 -14.62
CA THR A 95 -14.81 20.00 -14.17
C THR A 95 -15.34 19.16 -15.36
N LEU A 96 -15.91 19.82 -16.38
CA LEU A 96 -16.36 19.15 -17.58
C LEU A 96 -15.21 18.53 -18.40
N GLU A 97 -14.09 19.24 -18.49
CA GLU A 97 -12.87 18.74 -19.16
C GLU A 97 -12.30 17.52 -18.41
N ALA A 98 -12.25 17.59 -17.07
CA ALA A 98 -11.81 16.49 -16.23
C ALA A 98 -12.72 15.25 -16.39
N ALA A 99 -14.04 15.42 -16.32
CA ALA A 99 -15.00 14.33 -16.50
C ALA A 99 -14.89 13.69 -17.89
N ALA A 100 -14.81 14.50 -18.94
CA ALA A 100 -14.64 14.00 -20.30
C ALA A 100 -13.27 13.31 -20.52
N SER A 101 -12.21 13.80 -19.91
CA SER A 101 -10.90 13.15 -19.95
C SER A 101 -10.93 11.78 -19.27
N LEU A 102 -11.54 11.71 -18.11
CA LEU A 102 -11.67 10.49 -17.32
C LEU A 102 -12.50 9.45 -18.06
N ARG A 103 -13.66 9.82 -18.63
CA ARG A 103 -14.44 8.93 -19.47
C ARG A 103 -13.64 8.36 -20.64
N ARG A 104 -12.88 9.20 -21.36
CA ARG A 104 -12.01 8.74 -22.46
C ARG A 104 -10.95 7.74 -21.99
N GLN A 105 -10.34 7.96 -20.83
CA GLN A 105 -9.33 7.04 -20.28
C GLN A 105 -9.92 5.66 -19.96
N PHE A 106 -11.13 5.62 -19.42
CA PHE A 106 -11.82 4.36 -19.18
C PHE A 106 -12.28 3.70 -20.48
N MET A 107 -12.89 4.45 -21.42
CA MET A 107 -13.39 3.92 -22.68
C MET A 107 -12.29 3.52 -23.68
N ALA A 108 -11.03 3.87 -23.44
CA ALA A 108 -9.91 3.43 -24.27
C ALA A 108 -9.62 1.91 -24.17
N ASP A 109 -10.09 1.25 -23.11
CA ASP A 109 -10.04 -0.20 -22.94
C ASP A 109 -11.48 -0.74 -23.14
N GLU A 110 -11.74 -1.48 -24.19
CA GLU A 110 -13.07 -2.00 -24.52
C GLU A 110 -13.67 -2.88 -23.39
N ARG A 111 -12.82 -3.47 -22.54
CA ARG A 111 -13.24 -4.36 -21.45
C ARG A 111 -13.20 -3.72 -20.07
N TRP A 112 -13.06 -2.41 -19.98
CA TRP A 112 -12.94 -1.75 -18.68
C TRP A 112 -14.17 -1.96 -17.78
N SER A 113 -15.38 -1.96 -18.37
CA SER A 113 -16.63 -2.17 -17.62
C SER A 113 -16.79 -3.61 -17.10
N GLU A 114 -16.18 -4.59 -17.79
CA GLU A 114 -16.12 -5.98 -17.31
C GLU A 114 -15.09 -6.14 -16.19
N ARG A 115 -13.99 -5.37 -16.27
CA ARG A 115 -12.89 -5.40 -15.28
C ARG A 115 -13.18 -4.65 -14.00
N TYR A 116 -13.98 -3.55 -14.11
CA TYR A 116 -14.32 -2.64 -13.01
C TYR A 116 -15.82 -2.30 -13.04
N PRO A 117 -16.72 -3.28 -12.88
CA PRO A 117 -18.17 -3.04 -13.05
C PRO A 117 -18.74 -2.04 -12.06
N ALA A 118 -18.30 -2.03 -10.80
CA ALA A 118 -18.76 -1.07 -9.80
C ALA A 118 -18.22 0.36 -10.04
N LEU A 119 -16.98 0.51 -10.50
CA LEU A 119 -16.44 1.82 -10.87
C LEU A 119 -17.05 2.32 -12.19
N ALA A 120 -17.47 1.39 -13.06
CA ALA A 120 -18.15 1.71 -14.31
C ALA A 120 -19.44 2.49 -14.07
N GLU A 121 -20.19 2.14 -13.03
CA GLU A 121 -21.41 2.85 -12.65
C GLU A 121 -21.14 4.35 -12.44
N PHE A 122 -20.06 4.71 -11.74
CA PHE A 122 -19.70 6.10 -11.49
C PHE A 122 -19.25 6.82 -12.77
N VAL A 123 -18.44 6.16 -13.61
CA VAL A 123 -17.95 6.76 -14.87
C VAL A 123 -19.09 6.95 -15.87
N LEU A 124 -20.02 6.01 -15.96
CA LEU A 124 -21.20 6.12 -16.84
C LEU A 124 -22.19 7.18 -16.36
N ALA A 125 -22.30 7.39 -15.05
CA ALA A 125 -23.10 8.46 -14.47
C ALA A 125 -22.56 9.87 -14.77
N MET A 126 -21.28 10.01 -15.16
CA MET A 126 -20.74 11.28 -15.64
C MET A 126 -21.26 11.57 -17.05
N VAL A 127 -22.34 12.31 -17.16
CA VAL A 127 -22.93 12.70 -18.45
C VAL A 127 -21.93 13.51 -19.27
N ASP A 128 -21.76 13.21 -20.57
CA ASP A 128 -20.94 14.05 -21.46
C ASP A 128 -21.79 15.19 -22.03
N LEU A 129 -21.33 16.42 -21.81
CA LEU A 129 -21.97 17.65 -22.28
C LEU A 129 -21.07 18.36 -23.30
N PRO A 130 -20.81 17.77 -24.49
CA PRO A 130 -19.84 18.30 -25.44
C PRO A 130 -20.21 19.69 -25.96
N GLY A 131 -21.50 19.98 -26.12
CA GLY A 131 -22.00 21.29 -26.57
C GLY A 131 -21.71 22.39 -25.56
N LEU A 132 -22.04 22.17 -24.28
CA LEU A 132 -21.76 23.12 -23.21
C LEU A 132 -20.25 23.31 -23.06
N ARG A 133 -19.46 22.22 -23.00
CA ARG A 133 -18.01 22.27 -22.90
C ARG A 133 -17.36 23.07 -24.03
N ALA A 134 -17.80 22.89 -25.27
CA ALA A 134 -17.28 23.62 -26.42
C ALA A 134 -17.60 25.12 -26.34
N ASP A 135 -18.80 25.49 -25.91
CA ASP A 135 -19.21 26.87 -25.79
C ASP A 135 -18.43 27.60 -24.67
N LEU A 136 -18.25 26.93 -23.51
CA LEU A 136 -17.46 27.48 -22.42
C LEU A 136 -15.98 27.62 -22.85
N ALA A 137 -15.39 26.60 -23.46
CA ALA A 137 -14.00 26.59 -23.93
C ALA A 137 -13.72 27.66 -24.99
N ARG A 138 -14.69 27.93 -25.89
CA ARG A 138 -14.60 28.98 -26.87
C ARG A 138 -14.66 30.38 -26.26
N SER A 139 -15.35 30.51 -25.13
CA SER A 139 -15.67 31.81 -24.51
C SER A 139 -14.73 32.22 -23.40
N ILE A 140 -14.20 31.28 -22.62
CA ILE A 140 -13.42 31.54 -21.41
C ILE A 140 -12.01 30.94 -21.55
N GLY A 141 -11.01 31.77 -21.36
CA GLY A 141 -9.60 31.34 -21.40
C GLY A 141 -9.09 30.73 -20.09
N PRO A 142 -7.85 30.23 -20.11
CA PRO A 142 -7.25 29.52 -18.97
C PRO A 142 -7.09 30.35 -17.69
N ARG A 143 -7.03 31.69 -17.82
CA ARG A 143 -6.90 32.61 -16.69
C ARG A 143 -8.26 33.16 -16.21
N GLY A 144 -9.36 32.67 -16.75
CA GLY A 144 -10.70 33.20 -16.49
C GLY A 144 -11.02 34.47 -17.26
N GLU A 145 -10.28 34.82 -18.31
CA GLU A 145 -10.59 35.94 -19.20
C GLU A 145 -11.65 35.53 -20.24
N VAL A 146 -12.49 36.50 -20.63
CA VAL A 146 -13.42 36.28 -21.76
C VAL A 146 -12.62 36.46 -23.05
N LEU A 147 -12.61 35.42 -23.90
CA LEU A 147 -11.84 35.39 -25.15
C LEU A 147 -12.54 36.14 -26.28
N ASP A 148 -11.77 36.61 -27.27
CA ASP A 148 -12.30 37.23 -28.48
C ASP A 148 -13.18 36.30 -29.30
N THR A 149 -12.93 35.00 -29.17
CA THR A 149 -13.69 33.92 -29.82
C THR A 149 -15.08 33.72 -29.20
N ALA A 150 -15.38 34.34 -28.05
CA ALA A 150 -16.68 34.27 -27.39
C ALA A 150 -17.82 34.85 -28.24
N SER A 151 -17.56 35.99 -28.91
CA SER A 151 -18.50 36.56 -29.91
C SER A 151 -17.75 37.36 -30.99
N PRO A 152 -18.28 37.40 -32.23
CA PRO A 152 -17.75 38.28 -33.27
C PRO A 152 -17.79 39.77 -32.91
N GLU A 153 -18.83 40.17 -32.14
CA GLU A 153 -19.04 41.54 -31.63
C GLU A 153 -17.92 41.93 -30.68
N LEU A 154 -17.57 41.06 -29.71
CA LEU A 154 -16.47 41.35 -28.77
C LEU A 154 -15.14 41.51 -29.49
N ALA A 155 -14.87 40.61 -30.43
CA ALA A 155 -13.65 40.71 -31.26
C ALA A 155 -13.60 42.01 -32.06
N ALA A 156 -14.72 42.52 -32.58
CA ALA A 156 -14.80 43.80 -33.30
C ALA A 156 -14.61 44.98 -32.35
N ILE A 157 -15.27 44.99 -31.20
CA ILE A 157 -15.15 46.01 -30.17
C ILE A 157 -13.69 46.13 -29.69
N ARG A 158 -13.03 45.04 -29.37
CA ARG A 158 -11.64 45.02 -28.92
C ARG A 158 -10.65 45.52 -29.96
N ARG A 159 -10.88 45.20 -31.24
CA ARG A 159 -10.08 45.77 -32.36
C ARG A 159 -10.26 47.30 -32.39
N SER A 160 -11.52 47.78 -32.38
CA SER A 160 -11.83 49.19 -32.40
C SER A 160 -11.28 49.93 -31.18
N LEU A 161 -11.33 49.25 -30.00
CA LEU A 161 -10.79 49.80 -28.74
C LEU A 161 -9.26 49.99 -28.84
N LYS A 162 -8.57 48.99 -29.37
CA LYS A 162 -7.11 49.07 -29.61
C LYS A 162 -6.74 50.18 -30.57
N GLU A 163 -7.42 50.28 -31.71
CA GLU A 163 -7.22 51.36 -32.66
C GLU A 163 -7.50 52.76 -32.08
N ALA A 164 -8.59 52.89 -31.33
CA ALA A 164 -8.95 54.16 -30.67
C ALA A 164 -7.90 54.54 -29.62
N HIS A 165 -7.41 53.58 -28.86
CA HIS A 165 -6.36 53.77 -27.87
C HIS A 165 -5.02 54.20 -28.50
N GLU A 166 -4.61 53.53 -29.56
CA GLU A 166 -3.39 53.89 -30.28
C GLU A 166 -3.43 55.29 -30.87
N ARG A 167 -4.56 55.67 -31.50
CA ARG A 167 -4.79 57.05 -32.00
C ARG A 167 -4.78 58.11 -30.91
N LEU A 168 -5.40 57.79 -29.79
CA LEU A 168 -5.46 58.70 -28.62
C LEU A 168 -4.05 58.96 -28.07
N LEU A 169 -3.29 57.87 -27.83
CA LEU A 169 -1.92 57.98 -27.31
C LEU A 169 -1.00 58.68 -28.28
N GLU A 170 -1.13 58.43 -29.58
CA GLU A 170 -0.34 59.11 -30.61
C GLU A 170 -0.62 60.62 -30.60
N ARG A 171 -1.91 61.04 -30.54
CA ARG A 171 -2.27 62.47 -30.50
C ARG A 171 -1.75 63.11 -29.20
N LEU A 172 -1.87 62.47 -28.08
CA LEU A 172 -1.33 62.98 -26.80
C LEU A 172 0.19 63.10 -26.82
N ARG A 173 0.91 62.15 -27.38
CA ARG A 173 2.38 62.21 -27.55
C ARG A 173 2.79 63.38 -28.46
N ARG A 174 2.07 63.65 -29.53
CA ARG A 174 2.28 64.81 -30.39
C ARG A 174 2.03 66.11 -29.61
N LEU A 175 0.96 66.16 -28.82
CA LEU A 175 0.67 67.37 -28.00
C LEU A 175 1.73 67.63 -26.93
N LEU A 176 2.27 66.52 -26.30
CA LEU A 176 3.39 66.69 -25.37
C LEU A 176 4.64 67.27 -26.03
N ALA A 177 4.94 66.86 -27.28
CA ALA A 177 6.05 67.44 -28.05
C ALA A 177 5.78 68.85 -28.53
N GLU A 178 4.59 69.18 -29.03
CA GLU A 178 4.18 70.52 -29.53
C GLU A 178 4.10 71.54 -28.42
N ARG A 179 3.76 71.18 -27.18
CA ARG A 179 3.50 72.07 -26.06
C ARG A 179 4.50 71.94 -24.92
N GLN A 180 5.72 71.53 -25.19
CA GLN A 180 6.75 71.12 -24.20
C GLN A 180 6.95 72.20 -23.10
N GLU A 181 6.90 73.49 -23.41
CA GLU A 181 7.05 74.61 -22.43
C GLU A 181 5.95 74.65 -21.39
N ALA A 182 4.74 74.21 -21.72
CA ALA A 182 3.58 74.23 -20.84
C ALA A 182 3.40 72.93 -20.03
N ILE A 183 4.15 71.88 -20.41
CA ILE A 183 4.06 70.56 -19.76
C ILE A 183 5.00 70.53 -18.56
N GLN A 184 4.53 70.06 -17.42
CA GLN A 184 5.34 69.87 -16.21
C GLN A 184 6.31 68.67 -16.35
N ASP A 185 5.79 67.55 -16.82
CA ASP A 185 6.52 66.29 -17.07
C ASP A 185 5.95 65.61 -18.31
N ALA A 186 6.81 65.11 -19.18
CA ALA A 186 6.42 64.56 -20.49
C ALA A 186 5.88 63.14 -20.41
N TYR A 187 4.79 62.92 -19.67
CA TYR A 187 4.06 61.63 -19.59
C TYR A 187 2.55 61.80 -19.75
N VAL A 188 1.89 60.70 -20.12
CA VAL A 188 0.46 60.58 -20.22
C VAL A 188 -0.02 59.77 -19.02
N THR A 189 -1.08 60.18 -18.35
CA THR A 189 -1.69 59.46 -17.21
C THR A 189 -3.21 59.42 -17.35
N ILE A 190 -3.84 58.62 -16.50
CA ILE A 190 -5.30 58.50 -16.46
C ILE A 190 -5.79 59.15 -15.17
N ARG A 191 -6.81 60.04 -15.28
CA ARG A 191 -7.58 60.60 -14.16
C ARG A 191 -9.07 60.51 -14.49
N ASP A 192 -9.87 60.07 -13.55
CA ASP A 192 -11.31 59.84 -13.73
C ASP A 192 -11.67 59.00 -14.97
N GLY A 193 -10.77 58.02 -15.29
CA GLY A 193 -10.95 57.16 -16.45
C GLY A 193 -10.73 57.81 -17.78
N ARG A 194 -10.01 58.97 -17.83
CA ARG A 194 -9.64 59.68 -19.05
C ARG A 194 -8.14 59.90 -19.15
N TYR A 195 -7.62 59.85 -20.31
CA TYR A 195 -6.21 60.16 -20.57
C TYR A 195 -6.00 61.67 -20.49
N VAL A 196 -5.09 62.10 -19.64
CA VAL A 196 -4.74 63.48 -19.36
C VAL A 196 -3.24 63.72 -19.45
N ILE A 197 -2.81 64.97 -19.63
CA ILE A 197 -1.41 65.39 -19.59
C ILE A 197 -1.17 66.36 -18.42
N PRO A 198 0.00 66.24 -17.73
CA PRO A 198 0.37 67.14 -16.65
C PRO A 198 0.80 68.53 -17.19
N VAL A 199 -0.01 69.58 -16.97
CA VAL A 199 0.22 70.93 -17.40
C VAL A 199 0.60 71.80 -16.20
N ARG A 200 1.56 72.69 -16.34
CA ARG A 200 1.95 73.65 -15.29
C ARG A 200 0.79 74.60 -15.04
N ALA A 201 0.50 74.92 -13.80
CA ALA A 201 -0.62 75.77 -13.41
C ALA A 201 -0.47 77.18 -13.98
N ASP A 202 0.75 77.73 -14.00
CA ASP A 202 1.08 79.01 -14.54
C ASP A 202 0.96 79.13 -16.08
N ARG A 203 0.94 77.98 -16.76
CA ARG A 203 0.84 77.84 -18.24
C ARG A 203 -0.48 77.23 -18.70
N ARG A 204 -1.51 77.20 -17.84
CA ARG A 204 -2.82 76.56 -18.11
C ARG A 204 -3.45 77.03 -19.46
N GLN A 205 -3.28 78.30 -19.84
CA GLN A 205 -3.87 78.86 -21.07
C GLN A 205 -3.22 78.32 -22.36
N ALA A 206 -1.99 77.79 -22.27
CA ALA A 206 -1.27 77.24 -23.44
C ALA A 206 -1.82 75.86 -23.87
N VAL A 207 -2.58 75.14 -22.98
CA VAL A 207 -3.23 73.84 -23.27
C VAL A 207 -4.72 73.94 -22.98
N PRO A 208 -5.55 74.41 -23.93
CA PRO A 208 -6.99 74.44 -23.78
C PRO A 208 -7.55 73.02 -23.56
N GLY A 209 -8.37 72.83 -22.48
CA GLY A 209 -8.90 71.53 -22.14
C GLY A 209 -9.66 71.54 -20.82
N ILE A 210 -10.13 70.43 -20.38
CA ILE A 210 -10.82 70.17 -19.11
C ILE A 210 -9.79 69.71 -18.07
N THR A 211 -9.79 70.35 -16.88
CA THR A 211 -8.97 69.91 -15.74
C THR A 211 -9.73 68.84 -14.95
N HIS A 212 -9.17 67.66 -14.84
CA HIS A 212 -9.76 66.49 -14.09
C HIS A 212 -9.17 66.40 -12.69
N ASP A 213 -7.91 66.85 -12.51
CA ASP A 213 -7.25 66.69 -11.22
C ASP A 213 -6.18 67.78 -11.03
N VAL A 214 -5.77 68.00 -9.77
CA VAL A 214 -4.72 68.99 -9.42
C VAL A 214 -3.72 68.30 -8.50
N SER A 215 -2.42 68.50 -8.73
CA SER A 215 -1.41 67.90 -7.83
C SER A 215 -1.52 68.46 -6.41
N GLY A 216 -1.09 67.69 -5.38
CA GLY A 216 -1.16 68.13 -3.99
C GLY A 216 -0.43 69.43 -3.66
N SER A 217 0.53 69.87 -4.49
CA SER A 217 1.22 71.15 -4.40
C SER A 217 0.51 72.29 -5.17
N GLY A 218 -0.54 72.01 -5.93
CA GLY A 218 -1.24 72.94 -6.78
C GLY A 218 -0.47 73.38 -8.02
N GLN A 219 0.74 72.92 -8.25
CA GLN A 219 1.61 73.36 -9.32
C GLN A 219 1.36 72.66 -10.66
N THR A 220 0.71 71.51 -10.66
CA THR A 220 0.41 70.71 -11.85
C THR A 220 -1.07 70.47 -11.97
N LEU A 221 -1.63 70.79 -13.11
CA LEU A 221 -3.02 70.50 -13.47
C LEU A 221 -3.02 69.29 -14.45
N PHE A 222 -3.87 68.31 -14.15
CA PHE A 222 -4.08 67.18 -15.07
C PHE A 222 -5.20 67.56 -16.06
N VAL A 223 -4.80 67.86 -17.25
CA VAL A 223 -5.69 68.47 -18.27
C VAL A 223 -5.97 67.42 -19.35
N GLU A 224 -7.25 67.29 -19.72
CA GLU A 224 -7.70 66.65 -20.95
C GLU A 224 -7.77 67.77 -22.03
N PRO A 225 -6.86 67.77 -23.00
CA PRO A 225 -6.90 68.76 -24.09
C PRO A 225 -8.17 68.58 -24.91
N PHE A 226 -8.79 69.66 -25.36
CA PHE A 226 -9.97 69.60 -26.23
C PHE A 226 -9.71 68.84 -27.53
N GLU A 227 -8.46 68.83 -28.01
CA GLU A 227 -8.03 68.09 -29.21
C GLU A 227 -8.13 66.58 -29.07
N VAL A 228 -8.18 66.06 -27.88
CA VAL A 228 -8.33 64.61 -27.61
C VAL A 228 -9.65 64.24 -26.96
N LEU A 229 -10.51 65.19 -26.70
CA LEU A 229 -11.80 64.96 -26.02
C LEU A 229 -12.66 63.98 -26.75
N GLU A 230 -12.82 64.04 -28.07
CA GLU A 230 -13.58 63.07 -28.86
C GLU A 230 -12.91 61.68 -28.87
N LEU A 231 -11.59 61.61 -28.90
CA LEU A 231 -10.87 60.36 -28.85
C LEU A 231 -11.02 59.67 -27.49
N ASN A 232 -10.94 60.44 -26.40
CA ASN A 232 -11.22 59.94 -25.04
C ASN A 232 -12.67 59.48 -24.90
N ASN A 233 -13.63 60.23 -25.43
CA ASN A 233 -15.04 59.87 -25.41
C ASN A 233 -15.24 58.56 -26.20
N ARG A 234 -14.69 58.45 -27.38
CA ARG A 234 -14.77 57.22 -28.18
C ARG A 234 -14.15 56.02 -27.52
N TRP A 235 -12.99 56.20 -26.88
CA TRP A 235 -12.33 55.13 -26.12
C TRP A 235 -13.20 54.65 -24.95
N ARG A 236 -13.79 55.56 -24.18
CA ARG A 236 -14.70 55.23 -23.08
C ARG A 236 -16.01 54.57 -23.56
N GLU A 237 -16.59 55.03 -24.68
CA GLU A 237 -17.74 54.40 -25.29
C GLU A 237 -17.45 52.91 -25.64
N LEU A 238 -16.28 52.69 -26.24
CA LEU A 238 -15.84 51.32 -26.60
C LEU A 238 -15.58 50.46 -25.35
N GLN A 239 -14.98 50.99 -24.31
CA GLN A 239 -14.83 50.29 -23.03
C GLN A 239 -16.19 49.89 -22.43
N ALA A 240 -17.12 50.83 -22.40
CA ALA A 240 -18.48 50.59 -21.92
C ALA A 240 -19.22 49.56 -22.80
N ALA A 241 -18.96 49.55 -24.13
CA ALA A 241 -19.48 48.57 -25.05
C ALA A 241 -18.87 47.18 -24.80
N GLU A 242 -17.54 47.11 -24.57
CA GLU A 242 -16.86 45.86 -24.19
C GLU A 242 -17.48 45.26 -22.92
N THR A 243 -17.62 46.07 -21.87
CA THR A 243 -18.20 45.64 -20.58
C THR A 243 -19.62 45.08 -20.77
N ARG A 244 -20.46 45.78 -21.53
CA ARG A 244 -21.84 45.33 -21.80
C ARG A 244 -21.85 44.02 -22.62
N GLU A 245 -20.96 43.87 -23.60
CA GLU A 245 -20.91 42.66 -24.39
C GLU A 245 -20.38 41.48 -23.59
N ILE A 246 -19.37 41.67 -22.76
CA ILE A 246 -18.88 40.68 -21.79
C ILE A 246 -20.03 40.22 -20.87
N GLU A 247 -20.79 41.18 -20.32
CA GLU A 247 -21.92 40.86 -19.44
C GLU A 247 -23.00 40.08 -20.18
N ARG A 248 -23.28 40.42 -21.45
CA ARG A 248 -24.21 39.67 -22.30
C ARG A 248 -23.77 38.26 -22.52
N ILE A 249 -22.49 38.07 -22.85
CA ILE A 249 -21.89 36.73 -23.06
C ILE A 249 -22.00 35.93 -21.77
N LEU A 250 -21.60 36.48 -20.62
CA LEU A 250 -21.67 35.80 -19.33
C LEU A 250 -23.09 35.40 -18.96
N ARG A 251 -24.08 36.27 -19.26
CA ARG A 251 -25.50 35.96 -19.02
C ARG A 251 -25.94 34.73 -19.84
N VAL A 252 -25.56 34.67 -21.12
CA VAL A 252 -25.87 33.53 -21.98
C VAL A 252 -25.22 32.24 -21.47
N LEU A 253 -23.93 32.31 -21.08
CA LEU A 253 -23.22 31.15 -20.54
C LEU A 253 -23.80 30.70 -19.19
N THR A 254 -24.17 31.66 -18.32
CA THR A 254 -24.85 31.37 -17.05
C THR A 254 -26.16 30.64 -17.26
N GLN A 255 -26.97 31.11 -18.24
CA GLN A 255 -28.24 30.40 -18.54
C GLN A 255 -28.01 28.98 -19.01
N ARG A 256 -27.00 28.74 -19.89
CA ARG A 256 -26.65 27.38 -20.33
C ARG A 256 -26.17 26.47 -19.20
N ILE A 257 -25.43 27.03 -18.24
CA ILE A 257 -25.02 26.31 -17.02
C ILE A 257 -26.25 25.99 -16.16
N ALA A 258 -27.17 26.94 -16.02
CA ALA A 258 -28.42 26.74 -15.29
C ALA A 258 -29.31 25.67 -15.93
N ASP A 259 -29.39 25.67 -17.27
CA ASP A 259 -30.20 24.68 -18.05
C ASP A 259 -29.64 23.24 -17.92
N ALA A 260 -28.32 23.10 -17.66
CA ALA A 260 -27.63 21.80 -17.48
C ALA A 260 -27.31 21.50 -16.01
N ALA A 261 -28.03 22.13 -15.07
CA ALA A 261 -27.69 22.08 -13.65
C ALA A 261 -27.74 20.66 -13.07
N ASP A 262 -28.74 19.86 -13.41
CA ASP A 262 -28.93 18.51 -12.89
C ASP A 262 -27.82 17.59 -13.37
N GLU A 263 -27.44 17.65 -14.64
CA GLU A 263 -26.34 16.88 -15.22
C GLU A 263 -24.98 17.30 -14.62
N LEU A 264 -24.77 18.60 -14.38
CA LEU A 264 -23.56 19.10 -13.76
C LEU A 264 -23.44 18.61 -12.31
N LEU A 265 -24.51 18.64 -11.55
CA LEU A 265 -24.54 18.08 -10.19
C LEU A 265 -24.34 16.57 -10.20
N GLN A 266 -24.90 15.85 -11.15
CA GLN A 266 -24.66 14.42 -11.32
C GLN A 266 -23.18 14.11 -11.61
N ILE A 267 -22.50 14.92 -12.42
CA ILE A 267 -21.06 14.81 -12.68
C ILE A 267 -20.27 15.02 -11.38
N VAL A 268 -20.63 16.03 -10.57
CA VAL A 268 -20.01 16.28 -9.26
C VAL A 268 -20.14 15.06 -8.35
N GLU A 269 -21.36 14.52 -8.25
CA GLU A 269 -21.69 13.38 -7.42
C GLU A 269 -20.93 12.11 -7.84
N ALA A 270 -20.88 11.83 -9.14
CA ALA A 270 -20.17 10.69 -9.70
C ALA A 270 -18.65 10.82 -9.53
N GLY A 271 -18.11 12.03 -9.73
CA GLY A 271 -16.70 12.31 -9.47
C GLY A 271 -16.32 12.12 -8.01
N ALA A 272 -17.17 12.59 -7.09
CA ALA A 272 -16.96 12.43 -5.65
C ALA A 272 -17.02 10.95 -5.22
N ALA A 273 -17.95 10.17 -5.77
CA ALA A 273 -18.05 8.73 -5.50
C ALA A 273 -16.81 7.97 -5.97
N LEU A 274 -16.32 8.29 -7.17
CA LEU A 274 -15.11 7.68 -7.71
C LEU A 274 -13.88 8.04 -6.89
N ASP A 275 -13.68 9.31 -6.50
CA ASP A 275 -12.53 9.69 -5.68
C ASP A 275 -12.60 9.09 -4.28
N LEU A 276 -13.79 8.98 -3.69
CA LEU A 276 -13.98 8.29 -2.42
C LEU A 276 -13.57 6.82 -2.52
N ALA A 277 -13.92 6.13 -3.62
CA ALA A 277 -13.49 4.76 -3.86
C ALA A 277 -11.95 4.65 -3.96
N LEU A 278 -11.32 5.57 -4.70
CA LEU A 278 -9.86 5.65 -4.80
C LEU A 278 -9.20 6.00 -3.46
N ALA A 279 -9.81 6.88 -2.67
CA ALA A 279 -9.34 7.25 -1.34
C ALA A 279 -9.38 6.06 -0.37
N LYS A 280 -10.44 5.22 -0.41
CA LYS A 280 -10.51 3.96 0.35
C LYS A 280 -9.38 3.01 -0.03
N ALA A 281 -9.07 2.88 -1.31
CA ALA A 281 -7.96 2.07 -1.79
C ALA A 281 -6.59 2.63 -1.36
N ARG A 282 -6.38 3.95 -1.44
CA ARG A 282 -5.14 4.60 -0.94
C ARG A 282 -4.98 4.39 0.56
N LEU A 283 -6.06 4.55 1.34
CA LEU A 283 -6.03 4.29 2.78
C LEU A 283 -5.71 2.82 3.08
N ALA A 284 -6.23 1.88 2.28
CA ALA A 284 -5.89 0.46 2.41
C ALA A 284 -4.38 0.20 2.22
N TYR A 285 -3.73 0.85 1.25
CA TYR A 285 -2.27 0.77 1.08
C TYR A 285 -1.51 1.36 2.26
N ASP A 286 -1.93 2.52 2.75
CA ASP A 286 -1.26 3.17 3.89
C ASP A 286 -1.31 2.32 5.15
N LEU A 287 -2.43 1.62 5.36
CA LEU A 287 -2.65 0.75 6.51
C LEU A 287 -2.15 -0.70 6.30
N ASP A 288 -1.64 -1.06 5.11
CA ASP A 288 -1.36 -2.45 4.74
C ASP A 288 -2.57 -3.36 4.96
N ALA A 289 -3.71 -2.83 4.60
CA ALA A 289 -4.99 -3.45 4.87
C ALA A 289 -5.36 -4.45 3.77
N VAL A 290 -6.03 -5.51 4.17
CA VAL A 290 -6.57 -6.52 3.27
C VAL A 290 -8.09 -6.44 3.22
N GLU A 291 -8.65 -6.93 2.14
CA GLU A 291 -10.09 -7.09 2.03
C GLU A 291 -10.59 -8.12 3.04
N PRO A 292 -11.54 -7.76 3.94
CA PRO A 292 -12.12 -8.72 4.87
C PRO A 292 -13.04 -9.70 4.15
N GLU A 293 -12.98 -10.98 4.48
CA GLU A 293 -13.96 -11.95 4.06
C GLU A 293 -15.29 -11.70 4.78
N LEU A 294 -16.40 -11.60 4.05
CA LEU A 294 -17.72 -11.55 4.67
C LEU A 294 -18.14 -12.97 5.07
N LEU A 295 -17.94 -13.30 6.35
CA LEU A 295 -18.23 -14.63 6.85
C LEU A 295 -19.74 -14.90 6.84
N GLU A 296 -20.09 -16.06 6.24
CA GLU A 296 -21.45 -16.58 6.32
C GLU A 296 -21.77 -17.00 7.74
N PRO A 297 -22.97 -16.69 8.21
CA PRO A 297 -23.46 -17.30 9.45
C PRO A 297 -23.47 -18.83 9.28
N SER A 298 -22.77 -19.58 10.13
CA SER A 298 -22.72 -21.05 10.01
C SER A 298 -22.84 -21.70 11.38
N GLY A 299 -23.42 -22.88 11.43
CA GLY A 299 -23.60 -23.68 12.63
C GLY A 299 -25.05 -24.09 12.86
N PRO A 300 -25.32 -24.97 13.85
CA PRO A 300 -26.68 -25.31 14.23
C PRO A 300 -27.40 -24.04 14.71
N THR A 301 -28.56 -23.81 14.17
CA THR A 301 -29.43 -22.69 14.59
C THR A 301 -29.62 -22.73 16.09
N VAL A 302 -29.44 -21.59 16.77
CA VAL A 302 -29.93 -21.44 18.17
C VAL A 302 -31.43 -21.75 18.17
N PRO A 303 -32.03 -22.21 19.29
CA PRO A 303 -33.43 -22.61 19.33
C PRO A 303 -34.45 -21.63 18.75
N GLU A 304 -34.06 -20.38 18.50
CA GLU A 304 -34.86 -19.32 17.91
C GLU A 304 -34.55 -18.98 16.44
N GLY A 305 -33.70 -19.78 15.75
CA GLY A 305 -33.49 -19.60 14.30
C GLY A 305 -32.50 -18.51 13.89
N HIS A 306 -31.77 -17.91 14.82
CA HIS A 306 -30.76 -16.88 14.52
C HIS A 306 -29.43 -17.51 14.09
N PRO A 307 -28.80 -17.03 13.01
CA PRO A 307 -27.53 -17.57 12.52
C PRO A 307 -26.34 -17.16 13.42
N PHE A 308 -25.37 -18.07 13.58
CA PHE A 308 -24.15 -17.77 14.33
C PHE A 308 -23.24 -16.81 13.56
N LEU A 309 -23.11 -15.59 14.06
CA LEU A 309 -22.14 -14.62 13.55
C LEU A 309 -20.72 -14.99 14.00
N ARG A 310 -19.70 -14.56 13.24
CA ARG A 310 -18.31 -14.91 13.47
C ARG A 310 -17.37 -13.72 13.28
N VAL A 311 -16.27 -13.76 14.03
CA VAL A 311 -15.10 -12.91 13.85
C VAL A 311 -13.89 -13.83 13.70
N ARG A 312 -13.09 -13.63 12.68
CA ARG A 312 -11.82 -14.31 12.47
C ARG A 312 -10.79 -13.27 11.99
N LEU A 313 -10.00 -12.79 12.92
CA LEU A 313 -8.96 -11.80 12.66
C LEU A 313 -7.59 -12.44 12.89
N ARG A 314 -6.72 -12.35 11.91
CA ARG A 314 -5.36 -12.86 11.93
C ARG A 314 -4.38 -11.70 11.79
N ALA A 315 -3.42 -11.62 12.69
CA ALA A 315 -2.41 -10.56 12.74
C ALA A 315 -3.02 -9.15 12.59
N ALA A 316 -4.18 -8.93 13.21
CA ALA A 316 -4.92 -7.67 13.15
C ALA A 316 -4.21 -6.59 13.95
N ARG A 317 -4.15 -5.37 13.42
CA ARG A 317 -3.55 -4.21 14.06
C ARG A 317 -4.55 -3.08 14.22
N HIS A 318 -4.41 -2.30 15.28
CA HIS A 318 -5.21 -1.10 15.44
C HIS A 318 -4.76 -0.03 14.42
N PRO A 319 -5.66 0.45 13.54
CA PRO A 319 -5.28 1.31 12.40
C PRO A 319 -4.72 2.67 12.81
N LEU A 320 -4.95 3.13 14.03
CA LEU A 320 -4.48 4.42 14.55
C LEU A 320 -3.16 4.32 15.33
N LEU A 321 -2.61 3.13 15.53
CA LEU A 321 -1.29 2.94 16.13
C LEU A 321 -0.21 2.96 15.04
N ASP A 322 1.01 3.35 15.45
CA ASP A 322 2.16 3.27 14.56
C ASP A 322 2.38 1.81 14.12
N ARG A 323 2.32 1.58 12.84
CA ARG A 323 2.45 0.27 12.19
C ARG A 323 3.71 -0.49 12.59
N ARG A 324 4.80 0.22 12.91
CA ARG A 324 6.10 -0.38 13.27
C ARG A 324 6.13 -0.91 14.69
N THR A 325 5.33 -0.33 15.57
CA THR A 325 5.28 -0.65 17.00
C THR A 325 4.02 -1.39 17.40
N ALA A 326 2.95 -1.32 16.57
CA ALA A 326 1.69 -2.01 16.82
C ALA A 326 1.90 -3.53 16.75
N VAL A 327 1.67 -4.21 17.88
CA VAL A 327 1.73 -5.66 17.95
C VAL A 327 0.44 -6.25 17.37
N PRO A 328 0.52 -7.21 16.44
CA PRO A 328 -0.64 -7.83 15.83
C PRO A 328 -1.32 -8.78 16.83
N ILE A 329 -2.65 -8.89 16.74
CA ILE A 329 -3.46 -9.80 17.56
C ILE A 329 -4.23 -10.77 16.66
N ASP A 330 -4.41 -12.00 17.17
CA ASP A 330 -5.29 -13.01 16.58
C ASP A 330 -6.54 -13.15 17.44
N VAL A 331 -7.71 -13.04 16.81
CA VAL A 331 -9.00 -13.15 17.51
C VAL A 331 -9.97 -13.99 16.70
N GLU A 332 -10.54 -15.00 17.33
CA GLU A 332 -11.55 -15.86 16.74
C GLU A 332 -12.76 -15.95 17.69
N LEU A 333 -13.97 -15.67 17.16
CA LEU A 333 -15.24 -15.74 17.90
C LEU A 333 -16.32 -16.38 17.04
N GLY A 334 -17.23 -17.11 17.69
CA GLY A 334 -18.42 -17.66 17.04
C GLY A 334 -18.26 -19.06 16.45
N GLU A 335 -17.07 -19.67 16.48
CA GLU A 335 -16.87 -21.08 16.07
C GLU A 335 -16.83 -22.01 17.27
N ARG A 336 -15.90 -21.80 18.21
CA ARG A 336 -15.72 -22.66 19.39
C ARG A 336 -16.35 -22.06 20.64
N PHE A 337 -16.34 -20.75 20.73
CA PHE A 337 -16.88 -19.98 21.85
C PHE A 337 -17.52 -18.68 21.36
N ARG A 338 -18.37 -18.08 22.18
CA ARG A 338 -19.09 -16.85 21.84
C ARG A 338 -18.53 -15.63 22.54
N ILE A 339 -18.03 -15.78 23.75
CA ILE A 339 -17.50 -14.67 24.53
C ILE A 339 -16.04 -14.94 24.90
N LEU A 340 -15.18 -13.99 24.58
CA LEU A 340 -13.77 -13.97 24.94
C LEU A 340 -13.58 -13.11 26.20
N VAL A 341 -13.06 -13.69 27.26
CA VAL A 341 -12.77 -12.99 28.51
C VAL A 341 -11.28 -12.69 28.58
N ILE A 342 -10.92 -11.44 28.36
CA ILE A 342 -9.51 -10.99 28.34
C ILE A 342 -9.10 -10.58 29.77
N THR A 343 -8.08 -11.23 30.28
CA THR A 343 -7.56 -10.99 31.64
C THR A 343 -6.12 -10.46 31.59
N GLY A 344 -5.69 -9.74 32.62
CA GLY A 344 -4.33 -9.17 32.68
C GLY A 344 -4.29 -7.76 33.25
N PRO A 345 -3.09 -7.14 33.34
CA PRO A 345 -2.93 -5.77 33.82
C PRO A 345 -3.55 -4.75 32.85
N ASN A 346 -3.97 -3.57 33.39
CA ASN A 346 -4.60 -2.51 32.58
C ASN A 346 -3.64 -1.95 31.53
N THR A 347 -2.36 -1.89 31.82
CA THR A 347 -1.30 -1.45 30.91
C THR A 347 -1.01 -2.42 29.76
N GLY A 348 -1.60 -3.63 29.79
CA GLY A 348 -1.29 -4.70 28.84
C GLY A 348 -1.94 -4.58 27.46
N GLY A 349 -2.80 -3.59 27.20
CA GLY A 349 -3.44 -3.40 25.91
C GLY A 349 -4.79 -4.11 25.73
N LYS A 350 -5.45 -4.54 26.82
CA LYS A 350 -6.80 -5.16 26.80
C LYS A 350 -7.82 -4.29 26.05
N THR A 351 -7.94 -3.02 26.45
CA THR A 351 -8.81 -2.01 25.81
C THR A 351 -8.49 -1.81 24.34
N VAL A 352 -7.19 -1.82 23.98
CA VAL A 352 -6.75 -1.70 22.57
C VAL A 352 -7.18 -2.91 21.75
N ALA A 353 -7.04 -4.12 22.28
CA ALA A 353 -7.49 -5.33 21.61
C ALA A 353 -9.00 -5.32 21.36
N LEU A 354 -9.79 -4.93 22.37
CA LEU A 354 -11.23 -4.78 22.28
C LEU A 354 -11.63 -3.71 21.26
N LYS A 355 -11.02 -2.49 21.34
CA LYS A 355 -11.22 -1.42 20.35
C LYS A 355 -10.84 -1.86 18.94
N THR A 356 -9.77 -2.63 18.78
CA THR A 356 -9.33 -3.12 17.46
C THR A 356 -10.44 -3.92 16.80
N VAL A 357 -11.00 -4.91 17.49
CA VAL A 357 -12.08 -5.75 16.91
C VAL A 357 -13.30 -4.91 16.53
N GLY A 358 -13.74 -4.03 17.42
CA GLY A 358 -14.90 -3.17 17.16
C GLY A 358 -14.67 -2.20 16.00
N LEU A 359 -13.50 -1.56 15.96
CA LEU A 359 -13.15 -0.61 14.89
C LEU A 359 -13.02 -1.30 13.53
N LEU A 360 -12.39 -2.49 13.48
CA LEU A 360 -12.26 -3.25 12.23
C LEU A 360 -13.63 -3.75 11.74
N ALA A 361 -14.56 -4.09 12.63
CA ALA A 361 -15.93 -4.41 12.24
C ALA A 361 -16.64 -3.20 11.61
N LEU A 362 -16.52 -2.00 12.21
CA LEU A 362 -17.08 -0.77 11.63
C LEU A 362 -16.43 -0.42 10.28
N MET A 363 -15.11 -0.59 10.16
CA MET A 363 -14.39 -0.36 8.90
C MET A 363 -14.89 -1.29 7.79
N ALA A 364 -15.00 -2.60 8.06
CA ALA A 364 -15.53 -3.57 7.11
C ALA A 364 -16.96 -3.22 6.68
N GLN A 365 -17.84 -2.87 7.63
CA GLN A 365 -19.24 -2.49 7.37
C GLN A 365 -19.36 -1.13 6.65
N ALA A 366 -18.32 -0.29 6.64
CA ALA A 366 -18.25 0.92 5.83
C ALA A 366 -17.57 0.70 4.45
N GLY A 367 -17.26 -0.55 4.10
CA GLY A 367 -16.58 -0.91 2.84
C GLY A 367 -15.12 -0.49 2.80
N LEU A 368 -14.45 -0.42 3.95
CA LEU A 368 -13.01 -0.21 4.09
C LEU A 368 -12.30 -1.56 4.27
N PHE A 369 -11.10 -1.67 3.76
CA PHE A 369 -10.21 -2.78 4.05
C PHE A 369 -9.66 -2.66 5.48
N ILE A 370 -9.26 -3.78 6.06
CA ILE A 370 -8.83 -3.87 7.45
C ILE A 370 -7.34 -4.21 7.56
N PRO A 371 -6.57 -3.58 8.45
CA PRO A 371 -5.16 -3.90 8.70
C PRO A 371 -5.03 -5.25 9.44
N ALA A 372 -5.02 -6.33 8.67
CA ALA A 372 -4.95 -7.72 9.14
C ALA A 372 -4.28 -8.61 8.10
N ALA A 373 -3.96 -9.86 8.46
CA ALA A 373 -3.44 -10.82 7.48
C ALA A 373 -4.56 -11.38 6.58
N PRO A 374 -4.22 -11.84 5.36
CA PRO A 374 -5.16 -12.52 4.47
C PRO A 374 -5.87 -13.70 5.15
N GLY A 375 -7.15 -13.90 4.82
CA GLY A 375 -8.03 -14.89 5.44
C GLY A 375 -8.68 -14.37 6.74
N SER A 376 -8.53 -13.08 7.06
CA SER A 376 -9.32 -12.40 8.08
C SER A 376 -10.71 -12.09 7.56
N GLY A 377 -11.73 -12.30 8.39
CA GLY A 377 -13.10 -12.08 8.01
C GLY A 377 -13.99 -11.76 9.20
N LEU A 378 -15.11 -11.13 8.88
CA LEU A 378 -16.11 -10.69 9.85
C LEU A 378 -17.51 -10.93 9.30
N SER A 379 -18.43 -11.37 10.17
CA SER A 379 -19.86 -11.27 9.84
C SER A 379 -20.31 -9.82 9.91
N VAL A 380 -21.38 -9.47 9.22
CA VAL A 380 -22.03 -8.16 9.34
C VAL A 380 -22.89 -8.15 10.60
N PHE A 381 -22.61 -7.21 11.48
CA PHE A 381 -23.32 -7.07 12.76
C PHE A 381 -24.43 -6.03 12.65
N PRO A 382 -25.71 -6.42 12.81
CA PRO A 382 -26.81 -5.47 12.88
C PRO A 382 -26.70 -4.49 14.06
N ALA A 383 -26.14 -4.93 15.18
CA ALA A 383 -25.92 -4.10 16.34
C ALA A 383 -24.54 -4.37 16.96
N ILE A 384 -23.85 -3.29 17.33
CA ILE A 384 -22.59 -3.33 18.07
C ILE A 384 -22.79 -2.49 19.34
N PHE A 385 -22.62 -3.11 20.48
CA PHE A 385 -22.72 -2.45 21.78
C PHE A 385 -21.33 -2.32 22.38
N VAL A 386 -21.05 -1.15 22.95
CA VAL A 386 -19.74 -0.82 23.48
C VAL A 386 -19.87 -0.13 24.83
N ASP A 387 -19.17 -0.66 25.82
CA ASP A 387 -18.92 0.02 27.08
C ASP A 387 -17.42 0.11 27.31
N ILE A 388 -16.83 1.24 26.93
CA ILE A 388 -15.42 1.59 27.08
C ILE A 388 -15.40 2.97 27.74
N GLY A 389 -14.77 3.08 28.91
CA GLY A 389 -14.68 4.33 29.65
C GLY A 389 -13.24 4.65 30.04
N ASP A 390 -12.82 5.92 29.92
CA ASP A 390 -11.58 6.42 30.51
C ASP A 390 -11.81 6.68 32.02
N GLU A 391 -11.17 5.89 32.86
CA GLU A 391 -11.17 6.06 34.32
C GLU A 391 -10.46 7.35 34.82
N GLN A 392 -9.95 8.19 33.93
CA GLN A 392 -9.02 9.28 34.28
C GLN A 392 -9.66 10.63 34.58
N SER A 393 -10.97 10.77 34.66
CA SER A 393 -11.57 12.02 35.13
C SER A 393 -11.81 12.01 36.62
N ILE A 394 -11.01 12.75 37.36
CA ILE A 394 -10.94 12.83 38.83
C ILE A 394 -12.26 13.27 39.49
N GLU A 395 -13.21 13.84 38.77
CA GLU A 395 -14.44 14.42 39.30
C GLU A 395 -15.67 13.47 39.36
N GLN A 396 -15.53 12.17 38.99
CA GLN A 396 -16.72 11.34 38.72
C GLN A 396 -16.76 9.91 39.34
N ASN A 397 -16.02 9.59 40.38
CA ASN A 397 -15.89 8.20 40.87
C ASN A 397 -17.21 7.44 41.29
N LEU A 398 -18.27 8.12 41.68
CA LEU A 398 -19.61 7.53 41.84
C LEU A 398 -20.48 7.59 40.59
N SER A 399 -20.12 8.46 39.65
CA SER A 399 -20.73 8.64 38.35
C SER A 399 -20.31 7.52 37.38
N THR A 400 -19.08 7.00 37.51
CA THR A 400 -18.46 6.06 36.53
C THR A 400 -19.16 4.68 36.62
N PHE A 401 -19.22 4.03 37.76
CA PHE A 401 -19.92 2.74 37.94
C PHE A 401 -21.38 2.82 37.48
N SER A 402 -22.09 3.88 37.87
CA SER A 402 -23.49 4.07 37.46
C SER A 402 -23.64 4.29 35.96
N SER A 403 -22.72 4.94 35.29
CA SER A 403 -22.75 5.14 33.84
C SER A 403 -22.46 3.87 33.06
N HIS A 404 -21.44 3.09 33.49
CA HIS A 404 -21.15 1.77 32.96
C HIS A 404 -22.36 0.84 33.13
N MET A 405 -22.95 0.81 34.34
CA MET A 405 -24.09 -0.05 34.59
C MET A 405 -25.30 0.31 33.74
N ARG A 406 -25.56 1.59 33.47
CA ARG A 406 -26.65 2.02 32.58
C ARG A 406 -26.43 1.51 31.16
N ARG A 407 -25.19 1.58 30.64
CA ARG A 407 -24.87 1.07 29.30
C ARG A 407 -25.01 -0.47 29.25
N ILE A 408 -24.52 -1.18 30.26
CA ILE A 408 -24.69 -2.62 30.36
C ILE A 408 -26.18 -3.01 30.42
N VAL A 409 -27.00 -2.33 31.22
CA VAL A 409 -28.44 -2.56 31.26
C VAL A 409 -29.09 -2.33 29.89
N ALA A 410 -28.78 -1.24 29.25
CA ALA A 410 -29.28 -0.97 27.91
C ALA A 410 -28.82 -2.04 26.89
N THR A 411 -27.57 -2.50 26.98
CA THR A 411 -27.03 -3.60 26.16
C THR A 411 -27.81 -4.87 26.38
N LEU A 412 -28.00 -5.30 27.62
CA LEU A 412 -28.73 -6.54 27.97
C LEU A 412 -30.21 -6.51 27.58
N GLN A 413 -30.80 -5.32 27.44
CA GLN A 413 -32.18 -5.14 26.99
C GLN A 413 -32.35 -5.16 25.47
N GLN A 414 -31.31 -4.81 24.73
CA GLN A 414 -31.37 -4.60 23.27
C GLN A 414 -30.57 -5.63 22.50
N ALA A 415 -29.55 -6.25 23.11
CA ALA A 415 -28.70 -7.24 22.46
C ALA A 415 -29.48 -8.53 22.17
N ASP A 416 -29.14 -9.15 21.06
CA ASP A 416 -29.62 -10.45 20.60
C ASP A 416 -28.47 -11.33 20.07
N ALA A 417 -28.78 -12.49 19.53
CA ALA A 417 -27.80 -13.43 19.00
C ALA A 417 -27.02 -12.88 17.77
N SER A 418 -27.47 -11.79 17.15
CA SER A 418 -26.83 -11.10 16.03
C SER A 418 -26.00 -9.89 16.45
N SER A 419 -25.82 -9.68 17.75
CA SER A 419 -25.12 -8.53 18.30
C SER A 419 -23.66 -8.85 18.64
N LEU A 420 -22.79 -7.84 18.47
CA LEU A 420 -21.41 -7.83 18.98
C LEU A 420 -21.35 -6.94 20.22
N VAL A 421 -20.94 -7.49 21.37
CA VAL A 421 -20.88 -6.79 22.64
C VAL A 421 -19.42 -6.66 23.11
N LEU A 422 -18.99 -5.43 23.38
CA LEU A 422 -17.63 -5.08 23.75
C LEU A 422 -17.66 -4.34 25.10
N LEU A 423 -17.28 -5.04 26.18
CA LEU A 423 -17.29 -4.49 27.53
C LEU A 423 -15.87 -4.40 28.10
N ASP A 424 -15.43 -3.20 28.42
CA ASP A 424 -14.14 -2.98 29.07
C ASP A 424 -14.31 -2.86 30.58
N GLU A 425 -13.48 -3.57 31.35
CA GLU A 425 -13.46 -3.60 32.81
C GLU A 425 -14.83 -3.84 33.44
N ILE A 426 -15.47 -4.96 33.02
CA ILE A 426 -16.82 -5.29 33.46
C ILE A 426 -16.98 -5.21 34.98
N ALA A 427 -17.99 -4.44 35.45
CA ALA A 427 -18.34 -4.22 36.85
C ALA A 427 -17.21 -3.65 37.73
N ALA A 428 -16.24 -2.95 37.15
CA ALA A 428 -15.21 -2.22 37.91
C ALA A 428 -15.83 -1.04 38.69
N GLY A 429 -15.18 -0.65 39.78
CA GLY A 429 -15.59 0.52 40.59
C GLY A 429 -16.57 0.23 41.72
N THR A 430 -16.76 -1.06 42.14
CA THR A 430 -17.51 -1.49 43.30
C THR A 430 -16.69 -2.44 44.16
N ASP A 431 -17.29 -3.00 45.24
CA ASP A 431 -16.64 -4.03 46.04
C ASP A 431 -16.21 -5.21 45.14
N PRO A 432 -14.97 -5.73 45.30
CA PRO A 432 -14.45 -6.77 44.45
C PRO A 432 -15.28 -8.06 44.39
N GLN A 433 -15.90 -8.48 45.53
CA GLN A 433 -16.73 -9.68 45.56
C GLN A 433 -18.08 -9.46 44.88
N GLU A 434 -18.73 -8.32 45.12
CA GLU A 434 -19.96 -7.92 44.44
C GLU A 434 -19.73 -7.72 42.94
N GLY A 435 -18.61 -7.06 42.56
CA GLY A 435 -18.24 -6.83 41.19
C GLY A 435 -17.99 -8.13 40.41
N ALA A 436 -17.28 -9.09 41.02
CA ALA A 436 -17.04 -10.41 40.42
C ALA A 436 -18.35 -11.21 40.25
N ALA A 437 -19.23 -11.19 41.21
CA ALA A 437 -20.53 -11.86 41.14
C ALA A 437 -21.43 -11.25 40.08
N LEU A 438 -21.48 -9.91 39.99
CA LEU A 438 -22.22 -9.17 38.98
C LEU A 438 -21.70 -9.42 37.58
N ALA A 439 -20.37 -9.36 37.39
CA ALA A 439 -19.71 -9.64 36.12
C ALA A 439 -20.03 -11.06 35.65
N ARG A 440 -20.00 -12.04 36.54
CA ARG A 440 -20.40 -13.43 36.24
C ARG A 440 -21.84 -13.52 35.76
N ALA A 441 -22.78 -12.91 36.45
CA ALA A 441 -24.20 -12.92 36.08
C ALA A 441 -24.47 -12.25 34.74
N ILE A 442 -23.73 -11.16 34.43
CA ILE A 442 -23.81 -10.49 33.15
C ILE A 442 -23.28 -11.40 32.02
N LEU A 443 -22.16 -12.11 32.23
CA LEU A 443 -21.62 -13.06 31.24
C LEU A 443 -22.59 -14.24 31.01
N GLU A 444 -23.18 -14.79 32.05
CA GLU A 444 -24.21 -15.84 31.95
C GLU A 444 -25.41 -15.34 31.13
N ARG A 445 -25.86 -14.11 31.38
CA ARG A 445 -26.95 -13.51 30.61
C ARG A 445 -26.62 -13.26 29.14
N LEU A 446 -25.42 -12.80 28.83
CA LEU A 446 -24.96 -12.63 27.43
C LEU A 446 -24.88 -13.97 26.70
N LEU A 447 -24.46 -15.04 27.35
CA LEU A 447 -24.49 -16.39 26.80
C LEU A 447 -25.92 -16.89 26.54
N GLU A 448 -26.87 -16.66 27.46
CA GLU A 448 -28.28 -16.97 27.24
C GLU A 448 -28.89 -16.23 26.05
N ILE A 449 -28.57 -14.94 25.90
CA ILE A 449 -28.94 -14.12 24.74
C ILE A 449 -28.30 -14.66 23.45
N GLY A 450 -27.17 -15.33 23.56
CA GLY A 450 -26.41 -15.84 22.43
C GLY A 450 -25.59 -14.76 21.70
N ALA A 451 -25.34 -13.60 22.31
CA ALA A 451 -24.52 -12.54 21.68
C ALA A 451 -23.06 -12.96 21.53
N LEU A 452 -22.37 -12.42 20.54
CA LEU A 452 -20.92 -12.46 20.49
C LEU A 452 -20.34 -11.38 21.39
N GLY A 453 -19.26 -11.69 22.12
CA GLY A 453 -18.70 -10.69 23.02
C GLY A 453 -17.20 -10.78 23.24
N ILE A 454 -16.62 -9.62 23.56
CA ILE A 454 -15.28 -9.52 24.15
C ILE A 454 -15.43 -8.71 25.43
N VAL A 455 -14.97 -9.29 26.52
CA VAL A 455 -15.09 -8.67 27.83
C VAL A 455 -13.72 -8.63 28.47
N THR A 456 -13.31 -7.47 28.97
CA THR A 456 -12.07 -7.37 29.74
C THR A 456 -12.37 -7.33 31.25
N THR A 457 -11.48 -7.91 32.04
CA THR A 457 -11.63 -7.92 33.49
C THR A 457 -10.30 -8.06 34.22
N HIS A 458 -10.28 -7.66 35.48
CA HIS A 458 -9.17 -7.89 36.38
C HIS A 458 -9.54 -8.87 37.53
N TYR A 459 -10.79 -9.39 37.56
CA TYR A 459 -11.25 -10.33 38.61
C TYR A 459 -10.72 -11.76 38.38
N PRO A 460 -9.97 -12.34 39.37
CA PRO A 460 -9.42 -13.70 39.25
C PRO A 460 -10.50 -14.77 39.13
N GLU A 461 -11.66 -14.57 39.76
CA GLU A 461 -12.79 -15.53 39.81
C GLU A 461 -13.34 -15.79 38.39
N LEU A 462 -13.34 -14.77 37.53
CA LEU A 462 -13.81 -14.89 36.14
C LEU A 462 -12.88 -15.73 35.27
N LYS A 463 -11.60 -15.85 35.62
CA LYS A 463 -10.66 -16.76 34.92
C LYS A 463 -11.09 -18.21 35.06
N VAL A 464 -11.44 -18.62 36.32
CA VAL A 464 -11.90 -19.98 36.62
C VAL A 464 -13.25 -20.22 35.99
N PHE A 465 -14.15 -19.27 36.11
CA PHE A 465 -15.49 -19.34 35.54
C PHE A 465 -15.45 -19.51 34.01
N ALA A 466 -14.64 -18.74 33.30
CA ALA A 466 -14.51 -18.83 31.85
C ALA A 466 -13.90 -20.16 31.37
N THR A 467 -12.99 -20.77 32.16
CA THR A 467 -12.43 -22.10 31.84
C THR A 467 -13.46 -23.22 31.97
N GLY A 468 -14.39 -23.10 32.93
CA GLY A 468 -15.39 -24.14 33.23
C GLY A 468 -16.73 -24.00 32.51
N THR A 469 -16.96 -22.89 31.77
CA THR A 469 -18.28 -22.57 31.20
C THR A 469 -18.25 -22.71 29.67
N PRO A 470 -19.04 -23.66 29.09
CA PRO A 470 -19.13 -23.78 27.63
C PRO A 470 -19.59 -22.47 27.00
N GLY A 471 -18.95 -22.08 25.89
CA GLY A 471 -19.26 -20.83 25.20
C GLY A 471 -18.44 -19.62 25.68
N LEU A 472 -17.69 -19.71 26.77
CA LEU A 472 -16.66 -18.76 27.19
C LEU A 472 -15.28 -19.28 26.85
N GLU A 473 -14.35 -18.38 26.58
CA GLU A 473 -12.92 -18.69 26.44
C GLU A 473 -12.10 -17.62 27.15
N ASN A 474 -11.01 -18.05 27.78
CA ASN A 474 -10.05 -17.12 28.37
C ASN A 474 -9.08 -16.58 27.29
N ALA A 475 -8.68 -15.34 27.49
CA ALA A 475 -7.50 -14.79 26.85
C ALA A 475 -6.69 -13.98 27.86
N SER A 476 -5.41 -13.88 27.61
CA SER A 476 -4.52 -13.03 28.38
C SER A 476 -3.68 -12.15 27.48
N VAL A 477 -3.32 -10.97 27.99
CA VAL A 477 -2.28 -10.17 27.39
C VAL A 477 -0.95 -10.59 27.98
N GLU A 478 -0.02 -10.96 27.12
CA GLU A 478 1.30 -11.42 27.51
C GLU A 478 2.10 -10.28 28.15
N PHE A 479 2.83 -10.60 29.22
CA PHE A 479 3.67 -9.70 29.96
C PHE A 479 5.07 -10.30 30.09
N ASP A 480 6.09 -9.57 29.68
CA ASP A 480 7.47 -10.01 29.80
C ASP A 480 7.98 -9.76 31.23
N PRO A 481 8.24 -10.81 32.00
CA PRO A 481 8.74 -10.71 33.38
C PRO A 481 10.21 -10.20 33.44
N ILE A 482 10.94 -10.25 32.30
CA ILE A 482 12.32 -9.80 32.23
C ILE A 482 12.39 -8.30 32.03
N THR A 483 11.62 -7.72 31.12
CA THR A 483 11.59 -6.28 30.84
C THR A 483 10.59 -5.52 31.71
N LEU A 484 9.72 -6.20 32.44
CA LEU A 484 8.56 -5.65 33.17
C LEU A 484 7.62 -4.82 32.27
N SER A 485 7.52 -5.21 31.02
CA SER A 485 6.76 -4.51 30.00
C SER A 485 5.73 -5.44 29.38
N PRO A 486 4.55 -4.94 28.99
CA PRO A 486 3.62 -5.72 28.21
C PRO A 486 4.19 -5.97 26.82
N THR A 487 4.05 -7.19 26.31
CA THR A 487 4.39 -7.51 24.92
C THR A 487 3.25 -7.15 23.97
N TYR A 488 2.06 -6.84 24.51
CA TYR A 488 0.80 -6.57 23.81
C TYR A 488 0.27 -7.73 22.95
N ARG A 489 0.86 -8.92 23.05
CA ARG A 489 0.35 -10.13 22.39
C ARG A 489 -0.85 -10.66 23.14
N LEU A 490 -1.90 -11.05 22.39
CA LEU A 490 -3.08 -11.69 22.94
C LEU A 490 -2.95 -13.21 22.81
N LEU A 491 -2.99 -13.91 23.93
CA LEU A 491 -2.93 -15.37 24.03
C LEU A 491 -4.33 -15.90 24.32
N VAL A 492 -4.99 -16.47 23.31
CA VAL A 492 -6.33 -17.06 23.45
C VAL A 492 -6.21 -18.50 23.99
N GLY A 493 -7.12 -18.91 24.87
CA GLY A 493 -7.12 -20.23 25.52
C GLY A 493 -6.33 -20.29 26.82
N LEU A 494 -5.65 -19.20 27.20
CA LEU A 494 -4.85 -19.15 28.40
C LEU A 494 -5.27 -18.00 29.32
N PRO A 495 -5.58 -18.26 30.59
CA PRO A 495 -5.83 -17.22 31.59
C PRO A 495 -4.51 -16.47 31.91
N GLY A 496 -4.60 -15.17 32.15
CA GLY A 496 -3.44 -14.33 32.48
C GLY A 496 -2.87 -14.65 33.88
N ARG A 497 -1.56 -14.61 34.02
CA ARG A 497 -0.85 -14.70 35.29
C ARG A 497 -0.86 -13.36 36.02
N SER A 498 -0.82 -13.42 37.36
CA SER A 498 -0.66 -12.23 38.18
C SER A 498 0.82 -11.98 38.45
N HIS A 499 1.38 -10.87 37.93
CA HIS A 499 2.80 -10.52 38.07
C HIS A 499 3.06 -9.46 39.15
N ALA A 500 2.05 -9.07 39.95
CA ALA A 500 2.18 -7.95 40.88
C ALA A 500 3.33 -8.11 41.89
N LEU A 501 3.52 -9.30 42.48
CA LEU A 501 4.62 -9.56 43.40
C LEU A 501 5.98 -9.58 42.75
N GLU A 502 6.06 -9.97 41.46
CA GLU A 502 7.29 -10.00 40.70
C GLU A 502 7.72 -8.59 40.28
N VAL A 503 6.73 -7.78 39.88
CA VAL A 503 6.94 -6.34 39.60
C VAL A 503 7.35 -5.61 40.89
N ALA A 504 6.67 -5.84 42.02
CA ALA A 504 6.99 -5.22 43.29
C ALA A 504 8.43 -5.56 43.76
N ARG A 505 8.88 -6.81 43.62
CA ARG A 505 10.24 -7.25 43.92
C ARG A 505 11.27 -6.45 43.10
N ARG A 506 11.07 -6.30 41.81
CA ARG A 506 12.00 -5.57 40.93
C ARG A 506 11.98 -4.07 41.18
N LEU A 507 10.87 -3.50 41.60
CA LEU A 507 10.79 -2.10 42.04
C LEU A 507 11.47 -1.86 43.41
N GLY A 508 11.99 -2.91 44.04
CA GLY A 508 12.77 -2.78 45.30
C GLY A 508 11.98 -3.02 46.56
N LEU A 509 10.76 -3.62 46.48
CA LEU A 509 10.05 -4.00 47.69
C LEU A 509 10.86 -5.07 48.41
N PRO A 510 11.09 -4.93 49.76
CA PRO A 510 11.86 -5.89 50.55
C PRO A 510 11.31 -7.32 50.45
N GLU A 511 12.21 -8.31 50.39
CA GLU A 511 11.87 -9.71 50.18
C GLU A 511 10.99 -10.31 51.31
N ASP A 512 11.19 -9.82 52.56
CA ASP A 512 10.35 -10.20 53.72
C ASP A 512 8.89 -9.77 53.52
N VAL A 513 8.65 -8.59 52.98
CA VAL A 513 7.30 -8.09 52.64
C VAL A 513 6.66 -8.96 51.54
N ILE A 514 7.46 -9.32 50.51
CA ILE A 514 7.01 -10.17 49.41
C ILE A 514 6.72 -11.59 49.92
N ALA A 515 7.59 -12.14 50.77
CA ALA A 515 7.38 -13.45 51.39
C ALA A 515 6.09 -13.46 52.23
N ARG A 516 5.88 -12.40 53.01
CA ARG A 516 4.65 -12.29 53.80
C ARG A 516 3.40 -12.12 52.94
N ALA A 517 3.47 -11.35 51.86
CA ALA A 517 2.37 -11.22 50.90
C ALA A 517 2.01 -12.58 50.27
N ARG A 518 3.02 -13.43 49.96
CA ARG A 518 2.78 -14.79 49.43
C ARG A 518 2.11 -15.69 50.43
N GLU A 519 2.50 -15.63 51.73
CA GLU A 519 1.86 -16.39 52.79
C GLU A 519 0.38 -16.00 52.96
N LEU A 520 0.07 -14.70 52.83
CA LEU A 520 -1.28 -14.17 52.95
C LEU A 520 -2.19 -14.55 51.78
N LEU A 521 -1.64 -14.84 50.57
CA LEU A 521 -2.41 -15.29 49.40
C LEU A 521 -2.98 -16.73 49.56
N GLY A 522 -2.54 -17.51 50.56
CA GLY A 522 -3.05 -18.84 50.81
C GLY A 522 -2.55 -19.94 49.85
N SER A 523 -2.84 -21.21 50.13
CA SER A 523 -2.27 -22.37 49.44
C SER A 523 -2.90 -22.70 48.09
N GLY A 524 -4.05 -22.13 47.70
CA GLY A 524 -4.79 -22.46 46.49
C GLY A 524 -4.30 -21.70 45.25
N ALA A 525 -3.90 -20.44 45.41
CA ALA A 525 -3.44 -19.60 44.30
C ALA A 525 -2.12 -20.07 43.64
N PRO A 526 -1.11 -20.56 44.39
CA PRO A 526 0.16 -21.00 43.81
C PRO A 526 0.08 -22.27 42.95
N GLN A 527 -0.90 -23.15 43.16
CA GLN A 527 -1.06 -24.36 42.37
C GLN A 527 -1.67 -24.03 40.99
N LEU A 528 -2.66 -23.14 40.92
CA LEU A 528 -3.27 -22.67 39.70
C LEU A 528 -2.24 -21.89 38.84
N ASP A 529 -1.47 -21.00 39.47
CA ASP A 529 -0.45 -20.22 38.78
C ASP A 529 0.68 -21.10 38.23
N ARG A 530 1.05 -22.22 38.89
CA ARG A 530 2.01 -23.20 38.35
C ARG A 530 1.46 -23.93 37.14
N LEU A 531 0.18 -24.37 37.20
CA LEU A 531 -0.46 -25.04 36.08
C LEU A 531 -0.55 -24.12 34.85
N ILE A 532 -0.96 -22.87 35.07
CA ILE A 532 -1.00 -21.81 34.02
C ILE A 532 0.41 -21.58 33.45
N ALA A 533 1.46 -21.55 34.30
CA ALA A 533 2.84 -21.42 33.85
C ALA A 533 3.29 -22.59 32.95
N GLU A 534 2.95 -23.81 33.32
CA GLU A 534 3.24 -25.00 32.51
C GLU A 534 2.51 -24.97 31.14
N MET A 535 1.24 -24.54 31.13
CA MET A 535 0.45 -24.39 29.91
C MET A 535 1.04 -23.33 29.00
N HIS A 536 1.47 -22.16 29.51
CA HIS A 536 2.13 -21.12 28.73
C HIS A 536 3.41 -21.64 28.08
N ARG A 537 4.29 -22.30 28.85
CA ARG A 537 5.53 -22.86 28.33
C ARG A 537 5.29 -23.84 27.17
N ARG A 538 4.31 -24.74 27.32
CA ARG A 538 3.95 -25.72 26.27
C ARG A 538 3.38 -25.04 25.03
N LEU A 539 2.62 -23.96 25.21
CA LEU A 539 2.12 -23.19 24.07
C LEU A 539 3.26 -22.49 23.32
N GLU A 540 4.18 -21.84 24.03
CA GLU A 540 5.37 -21.19 23.44
C GLU A 540 6.22 -22.22 22.66
N GLU A 541 6.41 -23.42 23.23
CA GLU A 541 7.10 -24.52 22.54
C GLU A 541 6.34 -24.94 21.26
N ALA A 542 5.02 -25.09 21.32
CA ALA A 542 4.19 -25.43 20.17
C ALA A 542 4.18 -24.35 19.10
N GLU A 543 4.06 -23.07 19.49
CA GLU A 543 4.14 -21.93 18.56
C GLU A 543 5.52 -21.83 17.88
N SER A 544 6.60 -22.06 18.62
CA SER A 544 7.95 -22.06 18.08
C SER A 544 8.14 -23.16 17.02
N LEU A 545 7.58 -24.35 17.29
CA LEU A 545 7.61 -25.49 16.36
C LEU A 545 6.77 -25.23 15.10
N THR A 546 5.58 -24.63 15.26
CA THR A 546 4.72 -24.27 14.13
C THR A 546 5.35 -23.18 13.27
N ALA A 547 5.94 -22.16 13.89
CA ALA A 547 6.66 -21.10 13.18
C ALA A 547 7.91 -21.63 12.44
N ALA A 548 8.60 -22.63 13.00
CA ALA A 548 9.70 -23.31 12.34
C ALA A 548 9.22 -24.16 11.16
N ALA A 549 8.12 -24.89 11.32
CA ALA A 549 7.51 -25.69 10.26
C ALA A 549 7.00 -24.80 9.09
N GLU A 550 6.38 -23.67 9.39
CA GLU A 550 5.94 -22.71 8.35
C GLU A 550 7.10 -22.08 7.60
N ARG A 551 8.21 -21.74 8.29
CA ARG A 551 9.43 -21.24 7.62
C ARG A 551 10.00 -22.29 6.68
N SER A 552 10.14 -23.53 7.15
CA SER A 552 10.62 -24.64 6.33
C SER A 552 9.73 -24.92 5.11
N ARG A 553 8.41 -24.83 5.31
CA ARG A 553 7.44 -24.95 4.22
C ARG A 553 7.61 -23.84 3.17
N ARG A 554 7.72 -22.58 3.59
CA ARG A 554 7.93 -21.45 2.67
C ARG A 554 9.25 -21.57 1.90
N GLU A 555 10.31 -22.01 2.56
CA GLU A 555 11.59 -22.29 1.92
C GLU A 555 11.47 -23.40 0.88
N ALA A 556 10.75 -24.48 1.22
CA ALA A 556 10.49 -25.58 0.29
C ALA A 556 9.65 -25.15 -0.92
N GLU A 557 8.63 -24.30 -0.72
CA GLU A 557 7.82 -23.73 -1.79
C GLU A 557 8.65 -22.79 -2.70
N GLN A 558 9.54 -21.98 -2.13
CA GLN A 558 10.45 -21.13 -2.91
C GLN A 558 11.46 -21.93 -3.73
N LEU A 559 12.05 -22.97 -3.14
CA LEU A 559 12.97 -23.87 -3.85
C LEU A 559 12.26 -24.61 -4.97
N ARG A 560 11.01 -25.05 -4.73
CA ARG A 560 10.20 -25.71 -5.76
C ARG A 560 9.88 -24.76 -6.92
N ALA A 561 9.47 -23.55 -6.63
CA ALA A 561 9.21 -22.53 -7.65
C ALA A 561 10.47 -22.14 -8.43
N ALA A 562 11.63 -22.10 -7.77
CA ALA A 562 12.90 -21.86 -8.44
C ALA A 562 13.31 -23.04 -9.36
N ALA A 563 13.11 -24.28 -8.90
CA ALA A 563 13.37 -25.48 -9.70
C ALA A 563 12.44 -25.57 -10.93
N GLU A 564 11.16 -25.22 -10.78
CA GLU A 564 10.21 -25.18 -11.90
C GLU A 564 10.61 -24.13 -12.95
N ARG A 565 11.11 -22.95 -12.51
CA ARG A 565 11.62 -21.92 -13.43
C ARG A 565 12.84 -22.40 -14.20
N LEU A 566 13.82 -23.03 -13.54
CA LEU A 566 15.01 -23.56 -14.18
C LEU A 566 14.69 -24.69 -15.16
N LEU A 567 13.73 -25.56 -14.83
CA LEU A 567 13.25 -26.59 -15.75
C LEU A 567 12.60 -25.99 -16.99
N ALA A 568 11.75 -24.96 -16.81
CA ALA A 568 11.10 -24.28 -17.93
C ALA A 568 12.11 -23.56 -18.84
N GLU A 569 13.16 -22.98 -18.25
CA GLU A 569 14.25 -22.32 -18.98
C GLU A 569 15.08 -23.34 -19.76
N ALA A 570 15.49 -24.45 -19.15
CA ALA A 570 16.21 -25.54 -19.79
C ALA A 570 15.40 -26.18 -20.93
N GLU A 571 14.09 -26.37 -20.75
CA GLU A 571 13.21 -26.85 -21.82
C GLU A 571 13.10 -25.86 -22.98
N ARG A 572 13.10 -24.57 -22.71
CA ARG A 572 13.06 -23.50 -23.71
C ARG A 572 14.36 -23.51 -24.52
N GLU A 573 15.52 -23.52 -23.87
CA GLU A 573 16.82 -23.60 -24.51
C GLU A 573 16.94 -24.88 -25.38
N ARG A 574 16.47 -26.00 -24.86
CA ARG A 574 16.45 -27.26 -25.61
C ARG A 574 15.55 -27.20 -26.86
N ARG A 575 14.41 -26.52 -26.79
CA ARG A 575 13.53 -26.31 -27.95
C ARG A 575 14.17 -25.37 -28.98
N GLU A 576 14.80 -24.30 -28.55
CA GLU A 576 15.49 -23.33 -29.40
C GLU A 576 16.67 -24.01 -30.12
N ALA A 577 17.53 -24.74 -29.39
CA ALA A 577 18.63 -25.51 -29.99
C ALA A 577 18.14 -26.58 -31.00
N ARG A 578 17.02 -27.24 -30.69
CA ARG A 578 16.44 -28.23 -31.62
C ARG A 578 15.88 -27.57 -32.88
N GLN A 579 15.29 -26.38 -32.76
CA GLN A 579 14.79 -25.59 -33.91
C GLN A 579 15.95 -25.08 -34.79
N GLU A 580 17.06 -24.71 -34.18
CA GLU A 580 18.26 -24.25 -34.90
C GLU A 580 18.86 -25.38 -35.73
N VAL A 581 19.04 -26.56 -35.13
CA VAL A 581 19.50 -27.78 -35.86
C VAL A 581 18.55 -28.14 -37.00
N LEU A 582 17.22 -28.03 -36.80
CA LEU A 582 16.26 -28.30 -37.87
C LEU A 582 16.37 -27.31 -39.02
N ARG A 583 16.56 -26.00 -38.71
CA ARG A 583 16.77 -24.99 -39.75
C ARG A 583 18.07 -25.20 -40.55
N GLU A 584 19.14 -25.59 -39.87
CA GLU A 584 20.39 -25.93 -40.57
C GLU A 584 20.21 -27.12 -41.49
N LEU A 585 19.50 -28.15 -41.02
CA LEU A 585 19.23 -29.37 -41.83
C LEU A 585 18.34 -29.06 -43.05
N GLU A 586 17.34 -28.19 -42.90
CA GLU A 586 16.48 -27.72 -43.98
C GLU A 586 17.26 -26.88 -44.99
N ALA A 587 18.17 -26.02 -44.52
CA ALA A 587 19.05 -25.26 -45.41
C ALA A 587 19.98 -26.15 -46.22
N GLU A 588 20.59 -27.20 -45.60
CA GLU A 588 21.43 -28.15 -46.31
C GLU A 588 20.64 -29.03 -47.30
N LEU A 589 19.43 -29.44 -46.95
CA LEU A 589 18.51 -30.14 -47.86
C LEU A 589 18.10 -29.27 -49.07
N ALA A 590 17.86 -27.97 -48.84
CA ALA A 590 17.58 -27.03 -49.94
C ALA A 590 18.76 -26.91 -50.89
N ARG A 591 19.97 -26.78 -50.35
CA ARG A 591 21.22 -26.75 -51.17
C ARG A 591 21.41 -28.03 -51.97
N ALA A 592 21.21 -29.22 -51.35
CA ALA A 592 21.31 -30.49 -52.03
C ALA A 592 20.26 -30.62 -53.18
N ARG A 593 19.02 -30.16 -52.97
CA ARG A 593 17.97 -30.13 -53.96
C ARG A 593 18.31 -29.19 -55.16
N GLU A 594 18.90 -28.02 -54.86
CA GLU A 594 19.32 -27.12 -55.90
C GLU A 594 20.46 -27.71 -56.76
N LEU A 595 21.42 -28.38 -56.10
CA LEU A 595 22.52 -29.08 -56.80
C LEU A 595 21.98 -30.22 -57.68
N ALA A 596 21.07 -31.02 -57.20
CA ALA A 596 20.41 -32.08 -57.93
C ALA A 596 19.66 -31.54 -59.18
N ARG A 597 18.95 -30.39 -59.05
CA ARG A 597 18.29 -29.72 -60.14
C ARG A 597 19.31 -29.16 -61.18
N LYS A 598 20.48 -28.66 -60.75
CA LYS A 598 21.54 -28.24 -61.68
C LYS A 598 22.13 -29.40 -62.44
N ILE A 599 22.35 -30.54 -61.76
CA ILE A 599 22.83 -31.76 -62.41
C ILE A 599 21.81 -32.31 -63.46
N GLU A 600 20.51 -32.33 -63.07
CA GLU A 600 19.45 -32.77 -64.00
C GLU A 600 19.30 -31.85 -65.19
N ARG A 601 19.45 -30.53 -65.05
CA ARG A 601 19.47 -29.58 -66.18
C ARG A 601 20.68 -29.76 -67.08
N ALA A 602 21.87 -29.99 -66.52
CA ALA A 602 23.10 -30.25 -67.27
C ALA A 602 23.00 -31.56 -68.04
N ALA A 603 22.40 -32.60 -67.49
CA ALA A 603 22.20 -33.89 -68.14
C ALA A 603 21.16 -33.83 -69.30
N ARG A 604 20.30 -32.83 -69.38
CA ARG A 604 19.29 -32.62 -70.44
C ARG A 604 19.75 -31.70 -71.58
N SER A 605 20.95 -31.06 -71.48
CA SER A 605 21.41 -30.08 -72.47
C SER A 605 22.42 -30.70 -73.49
N PRO A 606 22.17 -30.67 -74.80
CA PRO A 606 23.06 -31.30 -75.80
C PRO A 606 24.34 -30.52 -76.11
N ALA A 607 24.63 -29.41 -75.45
CA ALA A 607 25.66 -28.45 -75.83
C ALA A 607 26.85 -28.26 -74.89
N TYR A 608 27.06 -29.16 -73.89
CA TYR A 608 28.21 -29.05 -72.97
C TYR A 608 28.95 -30.38 -72.80
N PRO A 609 30.28 -30.38 -72.66
CA PRO A 609 31.04 -31.63 -72.48
C PRO A 609 30.75 -32.21 -71.09
N PRO A 610 30.48 -33.51 -71.01
CA PRO A 610 29.81 -34.11 -69.81
C PRO A 610 30.73 -34.40 -68.60
N ILE A 611 32.01 -34.11 -68.63
CA ILE A 611 32.95 -34.69 -67.65
C ILE A 611 33.32 -33.73 -66.52
N GLU A 612 33.45 -32.42 -66.75
CA GLU A 612 33.93 -31.49 -65.72
C GLU A 612 32.81 -31.05 -64.73
N VAL A 613 31.57 -30.84 -65.24
CA VAL A 613 30.42 -30.45 -64.38
C VAL A 613 29.95 -31.57 -63.49
N THR A 614 30.13 -32.84 -63.88
CA THR A 614 29.76 -34.02 -63.08
C THR A 614 30.77 -34.29 -61.93
N GLN A 615 32.08 -34.05 -62.16
CA GLN A 615 33.08 -34.28 -61.08
C GLN A 615 32.98 -33.26 -59.94
N ASP A 616 32.78 -31.96 -60.25
CA ASP A 616 32.61 -30.94 -59.22
C ASP A 616 31.28 -31.09 -58.48
N SER A 617 30.23 -31.49 -59.18
CA SER A 617 28.91 -31.73 -58.57
C SER A 617 28.90 -33.01 -57.70
N LEU A 618 29.64 -34.04 -58.11
CA LEU A 618 29.82 -35.26 -57.29
C LEU A 618 30.67 -34.99 -56.06
N ARG A 619 31.74 -34.17 -56.18
CA ARG A 619 32.54 -33.78 -55.01
C ARG A 619 31.73 -32.96 -54.01
N ALA A 620 30.89 -32.00 -54.50
CA ALA A 620 30.01 -31.22 -53.63
C ALA A 620 28.94 -32.07 -52.94
N LEU A 621 28.42 -33.12 -53.60
CA LEU A 621 27.46 -34.06 -53.02
C LEU A 621 28.12 -35.00 -51.99
N GLU A 622 29.36 -35.39 -52.21
CA GLU A 622 30.16 -36.15 -51.25
C GLU A 622 30.54 -35.32 -50.05
N GLU A 623 30.74 -34.01 -50.20
CA GLU A 623 31.04 -33.10 -49.10
C GLU A 623 29.79 -32.86 -48.22
N VAL A 624 28.60 -32.68 -48.81
CA VAL A 624 27.30 -32.65 -48.10
C VAL A 624 27.03 -33.94 -47.39
N LYS A 625 27.23 -35.10 -48.03
CA LYS A 625 27.09 -36.41 -47.46
C LYS A 625 28.05 -36.64 -46.27
N ARG A 626 29.28 -36.16 -46.37
CA ARG A 626 30.28 -36.26 -45.32
C ARG A 626 29.93 -35.35 -44.13
N ARG A 627 29.38 -34.12 -44.37
CA ARG A 627 28.92 -33.24 -43.30
C ARG A 627 27.69 -33.79 -42.55
N VAL A 628 26.71 -34.33 -43.30
CA VAL A 628 25.53 -34.97 -42.68
C VAL A 628 25.93 -36.23 -41.89
N GLN A 629 26.90 -36.98 -42.37
CA GLN A 629 27.42 -38.16 -41.65
C GLN A 629 28.27 -37.77 -40.44
N SER A 630 28.98 -36.63 -40.44
CA SER A 630 29.72 -36.15 -39.28
C SER A 630 28.81 -35.60 -38.21
N SER A 631 27.73 -34.87 -38.57
CA SER A 631 26.72 -34.38 -37.61
C SER A 631 25.91 -35.51 -36.96
N GLY A 632 25.70 -36.64 -37.68
CA GLY A 632 25.06 -37.84 -37.12
C GLY A 632 26.01 -38.76 -36.33
N ARG A 633 27.33 -38.55 -36.37
CA ARG A 633 28.31 -39.35 -35.61
C ARG A 633 28.73 -38.73 -34.29
N GLN A 634 28.55 -37.42 -34.10
CA GLN A 634 28.79 -36.79 -32.80
C GLN A 634 27.77 -37.14 -31.73
N SER A 635 26.61 -37.70 -32.09
CA SER A 635 25.60 -38.19 -31.12
C SER A 635 25.69 -39.71 -30.79
N ARG A 636 26.70 -40.38 -31.27
CA ARG A 636 26.77 -41.86 -31.10
C ARG A 636 28.19 -42.33 -30.92
N GLN A 637 28.84 -42.02 -29.80
CA GLN A 637 29.92 -42.83 -29.18
C GLN A 637 30.51 -42.07 -27.98
N GLU A 638 29.76 -41.92 -26.89
CA GLU A 638 30.36 -42.08 -25.58
C GLU A 638 30.11 -43.51 -25.14
N ARG A 639 31.16 -44.33 -25.10
CA ARG A 639 31.15 -45.60 -24.41
C ARG A 639 30.88 -45.29 -22.95
N VAL A 640 29.72 -45.72 -22.47
CA VAL A 640 29.38 -45.73 -21.06
C VAL A 640 30.42 -46.57 -20.33
N PRO A 641 31.26 -46.03 -19.45
CA PRO A 641 32.13 -46.86 -18.61
C PRO A 641 31.22 -47.69 -17.71
N GLU A 642 31.54 -48.98 -17.55
CA GLU A 642 30.81 -49.87 -16.64
C GLU A 642 30.81 -49.28 -15.24
N ILE A 643 29.62 -48.96 -14.73
CA ILE A 643 29.40 -48.41 -13.41
C ILE A 643 29.29 -49.60 -12.46
N ALA A 644 30.07 -49.58 -11.36
CA ALA A 644 30.05 -50.60 -10.34
C ALA A 644 29.45 -50.03 -9.02
N VAL A 645 28.90 -50.90 -8.17
CA VAL A 645 28.45 -50.55 -6.83
C VAL A 645 29.63 -50.04 -6.02
N GLY A 646 29.47 -48.84 -5.46
CA GLY A 646 30.52 -48.10 -4.74
C GLY A 646 31.25 -47.03 -5.56
N ASP A 647 30.98 -46.92 -6.85
CA ASP A 647 31.54 -45.83 -7.68
C ASP A 647 30.90 -44.49 -7.33
N ARG A 648 31.69 -43.40 -7.41
CA ARG A 648 31.18 -42.03 -7.31
C ARG A 648 30.74 -41.60 -8.68
N VAL A 649 29.48 -41.12 -8.74
CA VAL A 649 28.81 -40.77 -9.97
C VAL A 649 28.16 -39.38 -9.89
N GLU A 650 28.07 -38.71 -11.00
CA GLU A 650 27.32 -37.50 -11.18
C GLU A 650 26.01 -37.79 -11.92
N LEU A 651 24.92 -37.34 -11.38
CA LEU A 651 23.62 -37.37 -12.06
C LEU A 651 23.60 -36.25 -13.11
N THR A 652 23.76 -36.60 -14.39
CA THR A 652 23.92 -35.64 -15.49
C THR A 652 22.74 -34.67 -15.65
N ALA A 653 21.55 -35.05 -15.22
CA ALA A 653 20.35 -34.22 -15.25
C ALA A 653 20.27 -33.18 -14.10
N LEU A 654 21.00 -33.41 -13.00
CA LEU A 654 20.87 -32.62 -11.78
C LEU A 654 22.21 -32.00 -11.34
N GLY A 655 23.34 -32.39 -11.93
CA GLY A 655 24.67 -31.92 -11.52
C GLY A 655 25.03 -32.30 -10.08
N LEU A 656 24.38 -33.33 -9.51
CA LEU A 656 24.61 -33.77 -8.13
C LEU A 656 25.50 -35.02 -8.11
N GLU A 657 26.48 -35.04 -7.19
CA GLU A 657 27.34 -36.16 -6.98
C GLU A 657 26.79 -37.12 -5.92
N GLY A 658 26.93 -38.42 -6.15
CA GLY A 658 26.51 -39.44 -5.19
C GLY A 658 27.25 -40.74 -5.35
N ASP A 659 27.10 -41.69 -4.43
CA ASP A 659 27.72 -42.99 -4.44
C ASP A 659 26.69 -44.06 -4.90
N VAL A 660 27.08 -44.92 -5.81
CA VAL A 660 26.24 -46.03 -6.29
C VAL A 660 26.05 -47.06 -5.18
N VAL A 661 24.81 -47.25 -4.76
CA VAL A 661 24.45 -48.22 -3.70
C VAL A 661 24.00 -49.56 -4.25
N ALA A 662 23.26 -49.55 -5.37
CA ALA A 662 22.79 -50.76 -6.01
C ALA A 662 22.63 -50.56 -7.52
N ILE A 663 22.78 -51.62 -8.29
CA ILE A 663 22.51 -51.66 -9.73
C ILE A 663 21.43 -52.69 -9.96
N HIS A 664 20.39 -52.32 -10.68
CA HIS A 664 19.27 -53.21 -11.03
C HIS A 664 19.34 -53.59 -12.52
N PRO A 665 19.96 -54.72 -12.87
CA PRO A 665 20.19 -55.09 -14.25
C PRO A 665 18.92 -55.31 -15.08
N GLU A 666 17.84 -55.74 -14.41
CA GLU A 666 16.57 -56.02 -15.09
C GLU A 666 15.80 -54.77 -15.54
N SER A 667 16.02 -53.63 -14.85
CA SER A 667 15.38 -52.33 -15.14
C SER A 667 16.34 -51.30 -15.75
N GLU A 668 17.63 -51.67 -15.95
CA GLU A 668 18.69 -50.75 -16.39
C GLU A 668 18.82 -49.45 -15.52
N GLU A 669 18.50 -49.60 -14.22
CA GLU A 669 18.52 -48.48 -13.25
C GLU A 669 19.66 -48.63 -12.24
N VAL A 670 20.18 -47.51 -11.78
CA VAL A 670 21.21 -47.38 -10.74
C VAL A 670 20.62 -46.62 -9.55
N GLU A 671 20.75 -47.17 -8.35
CA GLU A 671 20.38 -46.50 -7.10
C GLU A 671 21.60 -45.74 -6.57
N VAL A 672 21.52 -44.43 -6.51
CA VAL A 672 22.59 -43.53 -6.10
C VAL A 672 22.22 -42.85 -4.77
N ARG A 673 23.15 -42.87 -3.82
CA ARG A 673 23.00 -42.18 -2.53
C ARG A 673 23.61 -40.79 -2.64
N ILE A 674 22.77 -39.77 -2.39
CA ILE A 674 23.14 -38.33 -2.34
C ILE A 674 22.87 -37.84 -0.92
N GLY A 675 23.88 -37.71 -0.08
CA GLY A 675 23.71 -37.39 1.34
C GLY A 675 22.89 -38.46 2.08
N GLN A 676 21.69 -38.10 2.57
CA GLN A 676 20.77 -39.02 3.29
C GLN A 676 19.70 -39.65 2.36
N PHE A 677 19.64 -39.27 1.10
CA PHE A 677 18.62 -39.70 0.15
C PHE A 677 19.15 -40.74 -0.81
N ARG A 678 18.29 -41.68 -1.21
CA ARG A 678 18.55 -42.67 -2.25
C ARG A 678 17.65 -42.38 -3.43
N VAL A 679 18.23 -42.24 -4.61
CA VAL A 679 17.53 -41.90 -5.86
C VAL A 679 17.80 -42.96 -6.89
N ARG A 680 16.77 -43.51 -7.54
CA ARG A 680 16.91 -44.44 -8.68
C ARG A 680 16.89 -43.65 -9.98
N GLN A 681 17.85 -43.92 -10.83
CA GLN A 681 17.98 -43.25 -12.14
C GLN A 681 18.43 -44.27 -13.21
N PRO A 682 18.02 -44.07 -14.47
CA PRO A 682 18.53 -44.89 -15.58
C PRO A 682 20.05 -44.80 -15.68
N GLN A 683 20.72 -45.89 -15.99
CA GLN A 683 22.18 -45.97 -16.11
C GLN A 683 22.75 -44.98 -17.13
N THR A 684 21.94 -44.59 -18.13
CA THR A 684 22.29 -43.57 -19.16
C THR A 684 22.33 -42.14 -18.65
N SER A 685 21.72 -41.83 -17.50
CA SER A 685 21.67 -40.50 -16.89
C SER A 685 22.70 -40.30 -15.77
N VAL A 686 23.63 -41.24 -15.63
CA VAL A 686 24.65 -41.27 -14.56
C VAL A 686 26.03 -41.31 -15.18
N ARG A 687 26.94 -40.43 -14.79
CA ARG A 687 28.32 -40.36 -15.27
C ARG A 687 29.27 -40.67 -14.14
N ARG A 688 30.16 -41.64 -14.32
CA ARG A 688 31.22 -41.99 -13.36
C ARG A 688 32.26 -40.86 -13.24
N ILE A 689 32.53 -40.40 -11.98
CA ILE A 689 33.46 -39.33 -11.70
C ILE A 689 34.74 -39.86 -11.04
N GLY A 690 34.68 -41.02 -10.33
CA GLY A 690 35.81 -41.56 -9.63
C GLY A 690 35.60 -42.97 -9.04
N PRO A 691 36.71 -43.65 -8.67
CA PRO A 691 36.64 -44.96 -8.04
C PRO A 691 36.26 -44.87 -6.55
N ARG A 692 35.89 -46.05 -5.96
CA ARG A 692 35.50 -46.25 -4.57
C ARG A 692 36.47 -45.60 -3.57
N ARG A 693 35.98 -44.80 -2.61
CA ARG A 693 36.73 -44.45 -1.41
C ARG A 693 36.68 -45.62 -0.44
N GLU A 694 37.85 -46.15 -0.04
CA GLU A 694 37.92 -47.13 1.04
C GLU A 694 37.51 -46.50 2.36
N GLU A 695 36.43 -47.01 2.97
CA GLU A 695 36.03 -46.64 4.33
C GLU A 695 37.00 -47.22 5.33
N VAL A 696 37.76 -46.35 6.00
CA VAL A 696 38.46 -46.71 7.23
C VAL A 696 37.41 -46.78 8.33
N SER A 697 37.11 -47.99 8.80
CA SER A 697 36.28 -48.23 9.95
C SER A 697 36.83 -47.55 11.21
N GLN A 698 36.19 -46.50 11.67
CA GLN A 698 36.36 -45.93 13.00
C GLN A 698 35.15 -46.30 13.86
N THR A 699 35.46 -46.98 14.93
CA THR A 699 34.60 -47.42 16.02
C THR A 699 33.85 -46.27 16.67
N PHE A 700 32.55 -46.45 16.85
CA PHE A 700 31.62 -45.54 17.50
C PHE A 700 32.00 -45.27 18.96
N ALA A 701 32.22 -43.99 19.29
CA ALA A 701 32.06 -43.42 20.62
C ALA A 701 30.73 -42.56 20.61
N PRO A 702 30.04 -42.45 21.74
CA PRO A 702 28.66 -41.86 21.77
C PRO A 702 28.66 -40.39 21.39
N PRO A 703 27.51 -39.84 20.87
CA PRO A 703 27.45 -38.54 20.25
C PRO A 703 27.61 -37.41 21.27
N VAL A 704 28.68 -36.64 21.09
CA VAL A 704 28.79 -35.32 21.66
C VAL A 704 27.92 -34.40 20.81
N SER A 705 26.98 -33.72 21.43
CA SER A 705 26.11 -32.73 20.82
C SER A 705 26.93 -31.64 20.12
N VAL A 706 26.93 -31.65 18.80
CA VAL A 706 27.52 -30.58 17.98
C VAL A 706 26.54 -29.41 18.02
N THR A 707 26.93 -28.36 18.71
CA THR A 707 26.29 -27.04 18.64
C THR A 707 26.32 -26.57 17.20
N THR A 708 25.18 -26.39 16.57
CA THR A 708 25.01 -25.80 15.24
C THR A 708 25.69 -24.42 15.22
N ILE A 709 26.69 -24.24 14.37
CA ILE A 709 27.33 -22.96 14.11
C ILE A 709 26.25 -22.06 13.47
N PRO A 710 25.89 -20.92 14.08
CA PRO A 710 24.90 -20.03 13.50
C PRO A 710 25.45 -19.47 12.17
N ARG A 711 24.66 -19.56 11.12
CA ARG A 711 24.95 -19.01 9.81
C ARG A 711 25.12 -17.50 9.92
N VAL A 712 26.34 -17.00 9.75
CA VAL A 712 26.65 -15.57 9.81
C VAL A 712 26.44 -14.99 8.42
N GLU A 713 25.61 -13.94 8.30
CA GLU A 713 25.43 -13.22 7.03
C GLU A 713 26.70 -12.45 6.66
N PRO A 714 27.11 -12.42 5.37
CA PRO A 714 28.34 -11.75 4.93
C PRO A 714 28.23 -10.21 4.90
N GLU A 715 27.15 -9.63 5.41
CA GLU A 715 26.93 -8.18 5.46
C GLU A 715 26.39 -7.74 6.83
N ILE A 716 26.94 -6.62 7.36
CA ILE A 716 26.47 -5.98 8.59
C ILE A 716 26.05 -4.54 8.35
N HIS A 717 24.89 -4.15 8.87
CA HIS A 717 24.35 -2.79 8.78
C HIS A 717 24.59 -2.02 10.09
N LEU A 718 25.35 -0.91 10.00
CA LEU A 718 25.68 -0.03 11.12
C LEU A 718 25.13 1.40 10.94
N ARG A 719 24.25 1.61 9.97
CA ARG A 719 23.66 2.93 9.68
C ARG A 719 22.84 3.43 10.85
N GLY A 720 23.02 4.70 11.22
CA GLY A 720 22.22 5.37 12.26
C GLY A 720 22.60 5.02 13.69
N LEU A 721 23.63 4.19 13.93
CA LEU A 721 24.16 3.89 15.25
C LEU A 721 25.15 4.96 15.72
N HIS A 722 25.27 5.14 17.02
CA HIS A 722 26.36 5.92 17.63
C HIS A 722 27.68 5.20 17.44
N VAL A 723 28.81 5.95 17.39
CA VAL A 723 30.12 5.41 17.05
C VAL A 723 30.53 4.27 17.98
N GLU A 724 30.35 4.41 19.29
CA GLU A 724 30.72 3.39 20.26
C GLU A 724 29.93 2.10 20.11
N GLU A 725 28.61 2.22 19.91
CA GLU A 725 27.72 1.09 19.69
C GLU A 725 28.01 0.36 18.36
N ALA A 726 28.33 1.13 17.32
CA ALA A 726 28.67 0.58 16.01
C ALA A 726 30.00 -0.21 16.05
N LEU A 727 31.01 0.27 16.78
CA LEU A 727 32.28 -0.41 16.91
C LEU A 727 32.18 -1.70 17.74
N ASP A 728 31.44 -1.69 18.86
CA ASP A 728 31.18 -2.88 19.68
C ASP A 728 30.41 -3.96 18.90
N ARG A 729 29.42 -3.55 18.09
CA ARG A 729 28.67 -4.45 17.24
C ARG A 729 29.49 -5.01 16.09
N LEU A 730 30.40 -4.20 15.53
CA LEU A 730 31.33 -4.61 14.48
C LEU A 730 32.34 -5.64 15.00
N ASP A 731 32.90 -5.42 16.16
CA ASP A 731 33.88 -6.31 16.81
C ASP A 731 33.29 -7.73 16.99
N ARG A 732 32.13 -7.82 17.64
CA ARG A 732 31.41 -9.10 17.83
C ARG A 732 31.01 -9.77 16.54
N TYR A 733 30.74 -9.00 15.50
CA TYR A 733 30.38 -9.54 14.18
C TYR A 733 31.63 -10.12 13.49
N LEU A 734 32.78 -9.43 13.52
CA LEU A 734 34.03 -9.91 12.92
C LEU A 734 34.48 -11.22 13.55
N ASP A 735 34.43 -11.34 14.90
CA ASP A 735 34.72 -12.59 15.61
C ASP A 735 33.83 -13.76 15.15
N ARG A 736 32.52 -13.52 14.98
CA ARG A 736 31.60 -14.53 14.49
C ARG A 736 31.83 -14.88 13.02
N ALA A 737 32.17 -13.87 12.19
CA ALA A 737 32.42 -14.07 10.77
C ALA A 737 33.68 -14.92 10.53
N VAL A 738 34.77 -14.68 11.28
CA VAL A 738 35.98 -15.50 11.24
C VAL A 738 35.70 -16.93 11.72
N ARG A 739 34.98 -17.10 12.83
CA ARG A 739 34.58 -18.45 13.32
C ARG A 739 33.67 -19.20 12.35
N ALA A 740 32.92 -18.48 11.52
CA ALA A 740 32.09 -19.06 10.47
C ALA A 740 32.86 -19.31 9.17
N GLY A 741 34.15 -18.98 9.11
CA GLY A 741 35.02 -19.21 7.95
C GLY A 741 34.75 -18.28 6.77
N LEU A 742 34.23 -17.08 7.01
CA LEU A 742 33.97 -16.10 5.94
C LEU A 742 35.27 -15.41 5.53
N PRO A 743 35.67 -15.45 4.25
CA PRO A 743 36.92 -14.84 3.80
C PRO A 743 36.84 -13.31 3.67
N TRP A 744 35.64 -12.75 3.55
CA TRP A 744 35.38 -11.32 3.50
C TRP A 744 33.97 -11.01 3.97
N VAL A 745 33.74 -9.76 4.41
CA VAL A 745 32.44 -9.26 4.86
C VAL A 745 32.21 -7.82 4.39
N ARG A 746 30.96 -7.39 4.30
CA ARG A 746 30.56 -6.03 3.93
C ARG A 746 30.04 -5.28 5.15
N VAL A 747 30.61 -4.10 5.38
CA VAL A 747 30.23 -3.21 6.49
C VAL A 747 29.54 -1.99 5.93
N VAL A 748 28.22 -1.88 6.16
CA VAL A 748 27.36 -0.81 5.63
C VAL A 748 27.18 0.27 6.69
N HIS A 749 27.93 1.38 6.57
CA HIS A 749 27.90 2.50 7.51
C HIS A 749 27.16 3.75 6.99
N GLY A 750 26.80 3.76 5.71
CA GLY A 750 26.07 4.87 5.08
C GLY A 750 26.95 6.03 4.61
N LYS A 751 26.34 6.97 3.86
CA LYS A 751 27.03 8.11 3.24
C LYS A 751 27.01 9.40 4.07
N GLY A 752 26.47 9.42 5.31
CA GLY A 752 26.26 10.60 6.14
C GLY A 752 27.49 11.53 6.31
N THR A 753 27.64 12.21 7.42
CA THR A 753 28.73 13.18 7.69
C THR A 753 30.15 12.60 7.60
N GLY A 754 30.29 11.29 7.47
CA GLY A 754 31.57 10.59 7.37
C GLY A 754 32.21 10.22 8.72
N THR A 755 31.68 10.69 9.83
CA THR A 755 32.21 10.43 11.19
C THR A 755 32.25 8.93 11.52
N LEU A 756 31.13 8.23 11.26
CA LEU A 756 31.03 6.79 11.50
C LEU A 756 31.99 5.99 10.58
N ARG A 757 32.12 6.37 9.32
CA ARG A 757 33.07 5.77 8.38
C ARG A 757 34.49 5.92 8.85
N GLN A 758 34.91 7.14 9.29
CA GLN A 758 36.23 7.38 9.78
C GLN A 758 36.56 6.55 11.02
N ALA A 759 35.61 6.45 11.95
CA ALA A 759 35.76 5.62 13.15
C ALA A 759 35.89 4.13 12.82
N ILE A 760 35.07 3.61 11.89
CA ILE A 760 35.17 2.23 11.43
C ILE A 760 36.49 1.96 10.72
N HIS A 761 36.96 2.85 9.85
CA HIS A 761 38.26 2.67 9.17
C HIS A 761 39.43 2.73 10.13
N ALA A 762 39.39 3.59 11.16
CA ALA A 762 40.39 3.62 12.22
C ALA A 762 40.39 2.30 13.01
N PHE A 763 39.25 1.79 13.37
CA PHE A 763 39.09 0.52 14.09
C PHE A 763 39.57 -0.70 13.27
N LEU A 764 39.21 -0.78 11.98
CA LEU A 764 39.63 -1.88 11.11
C LEU A 764 41.14 -1.92 10.80
N ARG A 765 41.84 -0.77 10.89
CA ARG A 765 43.27 -0.67 10.62
C ARG A 765 44.09 -1.48 11.58
N ASP A 766 43.73 -1.46 12.86
CA ASP A 766 44.46 -2.08 13.94
C ASP A 766 43.84 -3.37 14.49
N HIS A 767 42.77 -3.86 13.80
CA HIS A 767 41.99 -5.00 14.27
C HIS A 767 42.66 -6.34 13.93
N PRO A 768 42.88 -7.25 14.87
CA PRO A 768 43.70 -8.47 14.69
C PRO A 768 43.08 -9.50 13.71
N LEU A 769 41.77 -9.45 13.47
CA LEU A 769 41.07 -10.38 12.59
C LEU A 769 40.93 -9.85 11.15
N VAL A 770 41.45 -8.64 10.85
CA VAL A 770 41.28 -7.98 9.54
C VAL A 770 42.61 -8.00 8.78
N LYS A 771 42.61 -8.64 7.63
CA LYS A 771 43.76 -8.67 6.74
C LYS A 771 43.93 -7.39 5.92
N SER A 772 42.85 -6.90 5.39
CA SER A 772 42.76 -5.64 4.64
C SER A 772 41.30 -5.17 4.49
N TRP A 773 41.13 -3.92 4.11
CA TRP A 773 39.81 -3.39 3.79
C TRP A 773 39.87 -2.36 2.65
N GLU A 774 38.76 -2.21 1.91
CA GLU A 774 38.62 -1.25 0.81
C GLU A 774 37.19 -0.71 0.73
N LEU A 775 37.01 0.43 0.07
CA LEU A 775 35.66 0.95 -0.20
C LEU A 775 35.02 0.17 -1.34
N ALA A 776 33.76 -0.13 -1.19
CA ALA A 776 32.95 -0.82 -2.20
C ALA A 776 32.89 -0.02 -3.51
N GLY A 777 32.77 -0.71 -4.64
CA GLY A 777 32.64 -0.10 -5.96
C GLY A 777 31.41 0.83 -6.08
N PRO A 778 31.38 1.75 -7.06
CA PRO A 778 30.28 2.71 -7.23
C PRO A 778 28.91 2.08 -7.34
N HIS A 779 28.80 0.89 -7.91
CA HIS A 779 27.56 0.12 -8.09
C HIS A 779 27.22 -0.78 -6.88
N GLU A 780 28.16 -0.92 -5.91
CA GLU A 780 28.05 -1.78 -4.73
C GLU A 780 27.82 -1.01 -3.44
N GLY A 781 27.51 0.27 -3.48
CA GLY A 781 27.26 1.15 -2.35
C GLY A 781 28.26 2.29 -2.20
N GLY A 782 29.39 2.26 -2.90
CA GLY A 782 30.40 3.30 -2.97
C GLY A 782 30.92 3.74 -1.58
N LEU A 783 31.02 5.05 -1.34
CA LEU A 783 31.50 5.65 -0.08
C LEU A 783 30.67 5.29 1.18
N GLY A 784 29.57 4.55 1.06
CA GLY A 784 28.71 4.14 2.17
C GLY A 784 28.93 2.70 2.65
N VAL A 785 29.81 1.94 2.00
CA VAL A 785 30.09 0.52 2.29
C VAL A 785 31.60 0.27 2.27
N THR A 786 32.09 -0.49 3.24
CA THR A 786 33.49 -0.95 3.30
C THR A 786 33.49 -2.47 3.19
N VAL A 787 34.28 -3.03 2.30
CA VAL A 787 34.56 -4.46 2.18
C VAL A 787 35.78 -4.77 3.05
N VAL A 788 35.64 -5.76 3.91
CA VAL A 788 36.68 -6.15 4.88
C VAL A 788 37.10 -7.58 4.60
N TYR A 789 38.35 -7.83 4.33
CA TYR A 789 38.94 -9.15 4.14
C TYR A 789 39.46 -9.65 5.47
N LEU A 790 39.11 -10.86 5.85
CA LEU A 790 39.39 -11.46 7.16
C LEU A 790 40.58 -12.42 7.10
N GLU A 791 41.28 -12.54 8.21
CA GLU A 791 42.29 -13.59 8.42
C GLU A 791 41.58 -14.87 8.87
N VAL A 792 41.25 -15.76 7.92
CA VAL A 792 40.59 -17.06 8.15
C VAL A 792 41.61 -18.17 8.10
#